data_36d0462ae1118091a19e8fd3f48e65f7
#
_entry.id   36d0462ae1118091a19e8fd3f48e65f7
#
_cell.length_a   1.000
_cell.length_b   1.000
_cell.length_c   1.000
_cell.angle_alpha   90.00
_cell.angle_beta   90.00
_cell.angle_gamma   90.00
#
_symmetry.space_group_name_H-M   'P 1'
#
loop_
_entity.id
_entity.type
_entity.pdbx_description
1 polymer ?
#
loop_
_entity_poly.entity_id
_entity_poly.type
_entity_poly.pdbx_seq_one_letter_code
_entity_poly.pdbx_strand_id
1 'polypeptide(L)'
;MRFILSAGLSLFALGAYTGSAGAADDTVPNDTRLEEVIVTSTPNLAGVVQERDSSTAFGIDKSLVDTPRSVTAISDQLLDRYDIKTVYDFTAVAAGTYTGSYFGVPGSLNVRGTIADTYFQGFQQITNIATYPTPVDASSNIELVRGPPSPAYGAGQIGGYMNLIPKSALGGNDRYLTGPSGSASLTYGSYNQKEATLEGGLPLTLGDSRAGVYGFVELVDSGSFYLGEHPRSQTAQLTFNSDLGSDWKVSVTAQYINSTGYLKDLGWNRVTQSLIDNGQYTAGTALTPIVQPGQSYITYADFAAASANAAGGIQQYVLPAYGVRATPNPYTQLNPATVELVNLSPRQTAISSADINDASTPLFYIGLTRELGDFGKLKLESFSQYLSALNYQSVGFATQFRTTVNEERVTYDDKRNVGDQIFVQTVIGTSYRYSHAYSAAYLNSGVNVQDRWDLSRPQTPDEIFNAVFNSDGPIGNYQWDDATTSLQSDAAAFLLEDALLFNHLDFLAGVRDDNYSLKSNDTGTLGTHGVWSSERASPVSYNLSVSVKNPYLVPYFTYARAHSLNLDQGGAVLPSLISGHDAIGTSTLREIGVKTSLFNGRLYAAADLYEQTNQYVDVYDESIDAQRSKGFETELRYLATKSLGLTGTVTLQHVQQLASGNGSGPFLIITPAQAGITGVEGYGGMFETNAKFLGMGNGYTLHTTPRVAASLFATYDQRGVWGLTGGLTYDSWTGGSIPGSIRLPGYVLVKGGAYAMFKGARADFYVDNLLNKRYFIAEYDVDSNASVLPGVGRELQFKLSKQF
;
A
#
# COMPACT_ATOMS: atom_id res chain seq x y z
N MET A 1 9.94 17.94 21.83
CA MET A 1 8.83 17.06 21.48
C MET A 1 7.70 16.98 22.53
N ARG A 2 7.71 17.78 23.60
CA ARG A 2 6.65 17.87 24.63
C ARG A 2 5.68 19.06 24.46
N PHE A 3 5.77 19.82 23.37
CA PHE A 3 5.04 21.10 23.19
C PHE A 3 3.84 21.03 22.24
N ILE A 4 3.58 19.92 21.56
CA ILE A 4 2.46 19.84 20.59
C ILE A 4 1.21 19.14 21.16
N LEU A 5 1.33 18.38 22.24
CA LEU A 5 0.19 17.65 22.84
C LEU A 5 -0.73 18.52 23.72
N SER A 6 -0.32 19.73 24.10
CA SER A 6 -1.16 20.62 24.92
C SER A 6 -2.07 21.57 24.12
N ALA A 7 -1.87 21.71 22.82
CA ALA A 7 -2.66 22.61 21.98
C ALA A 7 -3.89 21.94 21.32
N GLY A 8 -3.91 20.62 21.23
CA GLY A 8 -4.99 19.89 20.54
C GLY A 8 -6.28 19.68 21.34
N LEU A 9 -6.22 19.69 22.66
CA LEU A 9 -7.40 19.41 23.50
C LEU A 9 -8.22 20.63 23.89
N SER A 10 -7.74 21.84 23.65
CA SER A 10 -8.42 23.06 24.06
C SER A 10 -9.39 23.66 23.03
N LEU A 11 -9.45 23.13 21.82
CA LEU A 11 -10.29 23.68 20.74
C LEU A 11 -11.70 23.07 20.64
N PHE A 12 -12.01 22.04 21.40
CA PHE A 12 -13.34 21.41 21.36
C PHE A 12 -14.32 21.88 22.44
N ALA A 13 -13.96 22.86 23.25
CA ALA A 13 -14.78 23.33 24.39
C ALA A 13 -15.42 24.71 24.18
N LEU A 14 -15.59 25.21 22.95
CA LEU A 14 -16.25 26.51 22.73
C LEU A 14 -17.63 26.38 22.07
N GLY A 15 -18.65 26.43 22.92
CA GLY A 15 -19.84 27.23 22.84
C GLY A 15 -20.85 26.95 21.71
N ALA A 16 -21.92 26.25 22.09
CA ALA A 16 -23.19 26.35 21.38
C ALA A 16 -23.70 27.79 21.39
N TYR A 17 -23.71 28.46 20.25
CA TYR A 17 -24.49 29.65 20.01
C TYR A 17 -25.57 29.36 18.98
N THR A 18 -26.82 29.39 19.38
CA THR A 18 -28.00 29.25 18.52
C THR A 18 -28.27 30.56 17.82
N GLY A 19 -28.03 30.61 16.50
CA GLY A 19 -28.51 31.70 15.64
C GLY A 19 -29.34 31.11 14.50
N SER A 20 -30.62 31.48 14.46
CA SER A 20 -31.54 31.11 13.38
C SER A 20 -31.18 31.84 12.09
N ALA A 21 -30.90 31.12 11.01
CA ALA A 21 -30.73 31.68 9.66
C ALA A 21 -31.93 31.32 8.79
N GLY A 22 -32.50 32.36 8.19
CA GLY A 22 -33.62 32.28 7.25
C GLY A 22 -33.14 31.78 5.88
N ALA A 23 -33.97 31.00 5.22
CA ALA A 23 -33.74 30.49 3.89
C ALA A 23 -33.84 31.61 2.84
N ALA A 24 -32.82 31.70 1.98
CA ALA A 24 -32.90 32.48 0.74
C ALA A 24 -33.03 31.50 -0.45
N ASP A 25 -33.97 31.82 -1.29
CA ASP A 25 -34.33 31.06 -2.50
C ASP A 25 -33.44 31.55 -3.65
N ASP A 26 -32.51 30.69 -4.11
CA ASP A 26 -31.64 31.01 -5.27
C ASP A 26 -32.06 30.18 -6.47
N THR A 27 -32.63 30.86 -7.45
CA THR A 27 -32.91 30.33 -8.81
C THR A 27 -31.62 30.34 -9.63
N VAL A 28 -31.10 29.16 -9.95
CA VAL A 28 -29.97 28.95 -10.84
C VAL A 28 -30.43 28.81 -12.28
N PRO A 29 -29.74 29.36 -13.31
CA PRO A 29 -30.09 29.22 -14.71
C PRO A 29 -29.94 27.77 -15.20
N ASN A 30 -30.88 27.31 -16.01
CA ASN A 30 -30.92 26.01 -16.69
C ASN A 30 -29.69 25.83 -17.60
N ASP A 31 -28.74 25.03 -17.16
CA ASP A 31 -27.69 24.46 -18.00
C ASP A 31 -28.16 23.08 -18.48
N THR A 32 -28.25 22.89 -19.78
CA THR A 32 -28.70 21.66 -20.43
C THR A 32 -27.60 20.58 -20.42
N ARG A 33 -27.10 20.24 -19.26
CA ARG A 33 -26.43 18.96 -19.02
C ARG A 33 -27.50 17.92 -18.80
N LEU A 34 -27.30 16.74 -19.37
CA LEU A 34 -28.08 15.54 -19.05
C LEU A 34 -28.22 15.48 -17.53
N GLU A 35 -29.44 15.55 -17.03
CA GLU A 35 -29.72 15.54 -15.59
C GLU A 35 -28.92 14.45 -14.93
N GLU A 36 -28.04 14.87 -14.02
CA GLU A 36 -27.30 13.97 -13.16
C GLU A 36 -28.32 13.14 -12.39
N VAL A 37 -28.41 11.88 -12.73
CA VAL A 37 -29.39 10.97 -12.12
C VAL A 37 -28.94 10.72 -10.69
N ILE A 38 -29.40 11.52 -9.77
CA ILE A 38 -29.23 11.29 -8.34
C ILE A 38 -29.95 9.99 -8.00
N VAL A 39 -29.19 8.91 -7.88
CA VAL A 39 -29.71 7.66 -7.33
C VAL A 39 -30.04 7.95 -5.87
N THR A 40 -31.32 8.12 -5.56
CA THR A 40 -31.79 8.20 -4.16
C THR A 40 -31.67 6.82 -3.51
N SER A 41 -30.43 6.39 -3.27
CA SER A 41 -30.16 5.25 -2.39
C SER A 41 -30.49 5.63 -0.94
N THR A 42 -30.91 4.69 -0.13
CA THR A 42 -30.93 4.92 1.32
C THR A 42 -29.52 5.34 1.77
N PRO A 43 -29.35 6.26 2.72
CA PRO A 43 -28.04 6.74 3.16
C PRO A 43 -27.03 5.61 3.44
N ASN A 44 -27.50 4.44 3.86
CA ASN A 44 -26.67 3.32 4.22
C ASN A 44 -26.26 2.38 3.05
N LEU A 45 -26.75 2.59 1.86
CA LEU A 45 -26.25 1.95 0.63
C LEU A 45 -25.51 2.94 -0.26
N ALA A 46 -25.38 4.19 0.18
CA ALA A 46 -24.47 5.14 -0.45
C ALA A 46 -23.05 4.55 -0.47
N GLY A 47 -22.30 4.82 -1.51
CA GLY A 47 -20.96 4.29 -1.71
C GLY A 47 -20.85 2.87 -2.30
N VAL A 48 -21.93 2.08 -2.36
CA VAL A 48 -21.93 0.80 -3.10
C VAL A 48 -21.71 1.07 -4.60
N VAL A 49 -22.40 2.04 -5.16
CA VAL A 49 -22.14 2.53 -6.52
C VAL A 49 -21.63 3.96 -6.41
N GLN A 50 -20.57 4.27 -7.11
CA GLN A 50 -20.03 5.63 -7.15
C GLN A 50 -20.92 6.53 -8.00
N GLU A 51 -21.29 7.68 -7.44
CA GLU A 51 -22.26 8.61 -8.01
C GLU A 51 -21.59 9.89 -8.57
N ARG A 52 -20.24 10.01 -8.56
CA ARG A 52 -19.56 11.28 -8.81
C ARG A 52 -18.45 11.18 -9.84
N ASP A 53 -18.27 12.28 -10.56
CA ASP A 53 -17.07 12.54 -11.32
C ASP A 53 -15.87 12.69 -10.38
N SER A 54 -14.70 12.28 -10.83
CA SER A 54 -13.46 12.45 -10.12
C SER A 54 -12.47 13.26 -10.96
N SER A 55 -12.04 14.40 -10.43
CA SER A 55 -10.92 15.17 -10.99
C SER A 55 -9.56 14.66 -10.51
N THR A 56 -9.56 13.85 -9.45
CA THR A 56 -8.35 13.39 -8.78
C THR A 56 -7.89 11.99 -9.22
N ALA A 57 -8.77 11.22 -9.90
CA ALA A 57 -8.36 9.92 -10.41
C ALA A 57 -7.35 10.02 -11.54
N PHE A 58 -7.52 10.98 -12.46
CA PHE A 58 -6.64 11.11 -13.61
C PHE A 58 -6.22 12.55 -13.95
N GLY A 59 -6.58 13.53 -13.13
CA GLY A 59 -6.28 14.95 -13.36
C GLY A 59 -7.26 15.66 -14.30
N ILE A 60 -8.34 15.01 -14.72
CA ILE A 60 -9.41 15.53 -15.56
C ILE A 60 -10.74 15.15 -14.93
N ASP A 61 -11.71 16.10 -14.90
CA ASP A 61 -13.06 15.83 -14.39
C ASP A 61 -13.80 14.87 -15.32
N LYS A 62 -13.90 13.61 -14.91
CA LYS A 62 -14.61 12.57 -15.62
C LYS A 62 -15.33 11.60 -14.69
N SER A 63 -16.47 11.11 -15.13
CA SER A 63 -17.13 9.98 -14.47
C SER A 63 -16.26 8.71 -14.57
N LEU A 64 -16.43 7.77 -13.65
CA LEU A 64 -15.74 6.48 -13.73
C LEU A 64 -16.07 5.74 -15.04
N VAL A 65 -17.30 5.87 -15.52
CA VAL A 65 -17.73 5.23 -16.77
C VAL A 65 -17.02 5.82 -17.98
N ASP A 66 -16.82 7.15 -17.98
CA ASP A 66 -16.20 7.86 -19.10
C ASP A 66 -14.67 7.87 -19.03
N THR A 67 -14.09 7.53 -17.91
CA THR A 67 -12.61 7.46 -17.77
C THR A 67 -12.09 6.25 -18.54
N PRO A 68 -11.29 6.39 -19.61
CA PRO A 68 -10.82 5.28 -20.44
C PRO A 68 -9.63 4.57 -19.77
N ARG A 69 -9.83 4.09 -18.57
CA ARG A 69 -8.84 3.40 -17.71
C ARG A 69 -9.56 2.56 -16.67
N SER A 70 -8.96 1.47 -16.26
CA SER A 70 -9.46 0.70 -15.12
C SER A 70 -9.26 1.51 -13.83
N VAL A 71 -10.36 1.96 -13.22
CA VAL A 71 -10.39 2.75 -11.97
C VAL A 71 -11.47 2.19 -11.05
N THR A 72 -11.12 2.02 -9.79
CA THR A 72 -12.07 1.70 -8.71
C THR A 72 -12.07 2.83 -7.71
N ALA A 73 -13.22 3.35 -7.36
CA ALA A 73 -13.37 4.28 -6.24
C ALA A 73 -14.01 3.57 -5.04
N ILE A 74 -13.44 3.80 -3.88
CA ILE A 74 -13.80 3.16 -2.62
C ILE A 74 -14.11 4.27 -1.63
N SER A 75 -15.40 4.46 -1.30
CA SER A 75 -15.82 5.46 -0.31
C SER A 75 -15.56 4.98 1.12
N ASP A 76 -15.45 5.93 2.06
CA ASP A 76 -15.40 5.66 3.50
C ASP A 76 -16.57 4.78 3.97
N GLN A 77 -17.75 4.98 3.39
CA GLN A 77 -18.94 4.17 3.68
C GLN A 77 -18.79 2.72 3.24
N LEU A 78 -18.07 2.46 2.13
CA LEU A 78 -17.79 1.10 1.68
C LEU A 78 -16.73 0.45 2.55
N LEU A 79 -15.70 1.20 2.98
CA LEU A 79 -14.69 0.75 3.93
C LEU A 79 -15.34 0.29 5.24
N ASP A 80 -16.18 1.15 5.85
CA ASP A 80 -16.89 0.84 7.10
C ASP A 80 -17.84 -0.37 6.96
N ARG A 81 -18.54 -0.46 5.82
CA ARG A 81 -19.53 -1.52 5.58
C ARG A 81 -18.93 -2.91 5.48
N TYR A 82 -17.78 -3.05 4.84
CA TYR A 82 -17.10 -4.33 4.62
C TYR A 82 -15.97 -4.57 5.61
N ASP A 83 -15.86 -3.71 6.63
CA ASP A 83 -14.77 -3.75 7.62
C ASP A 83 -13.40 -3.86 6.94
N ILE A 84 -13.14 -2.92 6.01
CA ILE A 84 -11.86 -2.81 5.30
C ILE A 84 -11.00 -1.85 6.10
N LYS A 85 -9.97 -2.39 6.75
CA LYS A 85 -9.10 -1.63 7.66
C LYS A 85 -7.71 -1.41 7.12
N THR A 86 -7.27 -2.29 6.26
CA THR A 86 -5.93 -2.25 5.70
C THR A 86 -5.95 -2.47 4.19
N VAL A 87 -4.83 -2.16 3.56
CA VAL A 87 -4.65 -2.43 2.13
C VAL A 87 -4.77 -3.91 1.77
N TYR A 88 -4.59 -4.82 2.72
CA TYR A 88 -4.76 -6.26 2.50
C TYR A 88 -6.22 -6.67 2.27
N ASP A 89 -7.18 -5.87 2.70
CA ASP A 89 -8.62 -6.14 2.52
C ASP A 89 -9.16 -5.73 1.14
N PHE A 90 -8.36 -5.02 0.31
CA PHE A 90 -8.83 -4.42 -0.94
C PHE A 90 -9.26 -5.44 -1.99
N THR A 91 -8.81 -6.69 -1.90
CA THR A 91 -9.33 -7.81 -2.72
C THR A 91 -10.85 -7.96 -2.62
N ALA A 92 -11.45 -7.54 -1.51
CA ALA A 92 -12.90 -7.57 -1.31
C ALA A 92 -13.66 -6.59 -2.22
N VAL A 93 -13.04 -5.49 -2.66
CA VAL A 93 -13.74 -4.36 -3.30
C VAL A 93 -13.12 -3.89 -4.61
N ALA A 94 -11.92 -4.33 -4.97
CA ALA A 94 -11.19 -3.85 -6.14
C ALA A 94 -10.59 -5.00 -6.95
N ALA A 95 -10.92 -5.08 -8.23
CA ALA A 95 -10.27 -6.01 -9.14
C ALA A 95 -8.79 -5.64 -9.34
N GLY A 96 -7.98 -6.60 -9.77
CA GLY A 96 -6.53 -6.41 -9.97
C GLY A 96 -5.71 -6.41 -8.69
N THR A 97 -6.35 -6.39 -7.52
CA THR A 97 -5.67 -6.48 -6.22
C THR A 97 -5.63 -7.92 -5.71
N TYR A 98 -4.65 -8.20 -4.88
CA TYR A 98 -4.53 -9.46 -4.15
C TYR A 98 -3.81 -9.25 -2.83
N THR A 99 -4.03 -10.15 -1.88
CA THR A 99 -3.34 -10.12 -0.60
C THR A 99 -1.97 -10.76 -0.77
N GLY A 100 -0.94 -9.93 -0.83
CA GLY A 100 0.45 -10.33 -0.74
C GLY A 100 1.07 -9.61 0.45
N SER A 101 1.98 -10.28 1.15
CA SER A 101 2.65 -9.69 2.29
C SER A 101 4.01 -9.13 1.88
N TYR A 102 4.39 -8.01 2.48
CA TYR A 102 5.76 -7.58 2.57
C TYR A 102 6.11 -7.51 4.05
N PHE A 103 6.54 -8.64 4.58
CA PHE A 103 6.85 -8.83 6.00
C PHE A 103 5.70 -8.49 6.96
N GLY A 104 4.45 -8.76 6.57
CA GLY A 104 3.29 -8.62 7.46
C GLY A 104 2.75 -7.20 7.68
N VAL A 105 3.50 -6.15 7.38
CA VAL A 105 3.08 -4.75 7.58
C VAL A 105 2.24 -4.26 6.40
N PRO A 106 0.99 -3.78 6.61
CA PRO A 106 0.10 -3.37 5.51
C PRO A 106 0.43 -1.96 5.00
N GLY A 107 1.64 -1.77 4.47
CA GLY A 107 2.12 -0.50 3.94
C GLY A 107 1.65 -0.22 2.53
N SER A 108 1.84 -1.15 1.61
CA SER A 108 1.50 -0.98 0.19
C SER A 108 0.48 -2.00 -0.29
N LEU A 109 -0.29 -1.60 -1.29
CA LEU A 109 -1.25 -2.44 -1.98
C LEU A 109 -0.58 -3.18 -3.14
N ASN A 110 -0.87 -4.46 -3.30
CA ASN A 110 -0.45 -5.23 -4.48
C ASN A 110 -1.48 -5.13 -5.60
N VAL A 111 -1.05 -4.70 -6.78
CA VAL A 111 -1.89 -4.51 -7.96
C VAL A 111 -1.21 -5.10 -9.19
N ARG A 112 -1.90 -6.01 -9.90
CA ARG A 112 -1.42 -6.60 -11.17
C ARG A 112 -0.01 -7.21 -11.08
N GLY A 113 0.33 -7.80 -9.93
CA GLY A 113 1.60 -8.48 -9.70
C GLY A 113 2.74 -7.58 -9.21
N THR A 114 2.49 -6.33 -8.86
CA THR A 114 3.49 -5.40 -8.35
C THR A 114 2.92 -4.50 -7.25
N ILE A 115 3.78 -3.84 -6.52
CA ILE A 115 3.39 -2.87 -5.50
C ILE A 115 2.86 -1.61 -6.19
N ALA A 116 1.77 -1.04 -5.67
CA ALA A 116 1.21 0.23 -6.11
C ALA A 116 1.82 1.39 -5.32
N ASP A 117 2.01 2.53 -5.99
CA ASP A 117 2.32 3.77 -5.30
C ASP A 117 1.13 4.31 -4.52
N THR A 118 1.41 5.02 -3.43
CA THR A 118 0.41 5.77 -2.69
C THR A 118 0.52 7.24 -3.03
N TYR A 119 -0.62 7.84 -3.36
CA TYR A 119 -0.76 9.27 -3.65
C TYR A 119 -1.69 9.93 -2.62
N PHE A 120 -1.48 11.19 -2.41
CA PHE A 120 -2.36 12.04 -1.60
C PHE A 120 -2.80 13.22 -2.45
N GLN A 121 -4.09 13.26 -2.82
CA GLN A 121 -4.65 14.29 -3.69
C GLN A 121 -3.85 14.50 -5.00
N GLY A 122 -3.38 13.40 -5.62
CA GLY A 122 -2.61 13.43 -6.86
C GLY A 122 -1.12 13.75 -6.68
N PHE A 123 -0.60 13.79 -5.45
CA PHE A 123 0.83 13.90 -5.14
C PHE A 123 1.38 12.56 -4.67
N GLN A 124 2.45 12.09 -5.30
CA GLN A 124 3.10 10.84 -4.92
C GLN A 124 3.73 10.98 -3.53
N GLN A 125 3.36 10.10 -2.63
CA GLN A 125 3.95 9.99 -1.31
C GLN A 125 5.32 9.31 -1.35
N ILE A 126 6.06 9.42 -0.24
CA ILE A 126 7.28 8.61 -0.03
C ILE A 126 6.86 7.13 -0.04
N THR A 127 7.63 6.30 -0.73
CA THR A 127 7.36 4.86 -0.85
C THR A 127 7.23 4.22 0.54
N ASN A 128 6.12 3.51 0.75
CA ASN A 128 5.81 2.82 1.99
C ASN A 128 5.54 1.34 1.71
N ILE A 129 6.58 0.54 1.61
CA ILE A 129 6.41 -0.89 1.33
C ILE A 129 5.92 -1.63 2.59
N ALA A 130 6.66 -1.53 3.69
CA ALA A 130 6.37 -2.19 4.97
C ALA A 130 6.87 -1.36 6.16
N THR A 131 6.78 -0.05 6.08
CA THR A 131 7.31 0.84 7.12
C THR A 131 6.25 1.17 8.17
N TYR A 132 5.01 1.40 7.74
CA TYR A 132 3.86 1.70 8.61
C TYR A 132 2.54 1.30 7.90
N PRO A 133 1.46 1.04 8.64
CA PRO A 133 0.16 0.79 8.02
C PRO A 133 -0.36 2.05 7.32
N THR A 134 -0.82 1.91 6.07
CA THR A 134 -1.42 3.03 5.34
C THR A 134 -2.78 3.41 5.95
N PRO A 135 -3.02 4.68 6.28
CA PRO A 135 -4.20 5.13 7.02
C PRO A 135 -5.42 5.26 6.09
N VAL A 136 -6.03 4.16 5.72
CA VAL A 136 -7.20 4.13 4.81
C VAL A 136 -8.42 4.84 5.41
N ASP A 137 -8.64 4.76 6.73
CA ASP A 137 -9.79 5.31 7.44
C ASP A 137 -9.77 6.85 7.54
N ALA A 138 -8.62 7.50 7.32
CA ALA A 138 -8.50 8.95 7.24
C ALA A 138 -9.00 9.53 5.89
N SER A 139 -9.36 8.66 4.94
CA SER A 139 -9.81 9.03 3.60
C SER A 139 -11.33 9.04 3.50
N SER A 140 -11.89 10.02 2.79
CA SER A 140 -13.31 10.06 2.41
C SER A 140 -13.56 9.22 1.16
N ASN A 141 -12.55 9.07 0.32
CA ASN A 141 -12.56 8.26 -0.89
C ASN A 141 -11.13 7.79 -1.18
N ILE A 142 -11.00 6.60 -1.74
CA ILE A 142 -9.75 6.04 -2.23
C ILE A 142 -9.95 5.68 -3.68
N GLU A 143 -9.11 6.23 -4.55
CA GLU A 143 -9.16 5.97 -5.98
C GLU A 143 -8.00 5.06 -6.37
N LEU A 144 -8.32 3.84 -6.70
CA LEU A 144 -7.35 2.89 -7.22
C LEU A 144 -7.34 2.95 -8.75
N VAL A 145 -6.28 3.47 -9.32
CA VAL A 145 -6.05 3.55 -10.77
C VAL A 145 -5.01 2.51 -11.16
N ARG A 146 -5.33 1.64 -12.10
CA ARG A 146 -4.46 0.56 -12.54
C ARG A 146 -3.62 0.99 -13.73
N GLY A 147 -2.33 0.58 -13.71
CA GLY A 147 -1.33 1.01 -14.70
C GLY A 147 -0.71 2.37 -14.38
N PRO A 148 0.09 2.93 -15.30
CA PRO A 148 0.87 4.15 -15.08
C PRO A 148 0.02 5.33 -14.61
N PRO A 149 0.57 6.23 -13.78
CA PRO A 149 -0.14 7.44 -13.37
C PRO A 149 -0.43 8.37 -14.54
N SER A 150 -1.34 9.30 -14.29
CA SER A 150 -1.62 10.40 -15.22
C SER A 150 -0.36 11.27 -15.44
N PRO A 151 -0.13 11.76 -16.65
CA PRO A 151 0.92 12.76 -16.90
C PRO A 151 0.87 13.98 -15.97
N ALA A 152 -0.31 14.34 -15.46
CA ALA A 152 -0.45 15.42 -14.48
C ALA A 152 0.17 15.09 -13.12
N TYR A 153 0.33 13.82 -12.77
CA TYR A 153 0.75 13.36 -11.45
C TYR A 153 2.20 12.90 -11.37
N GLY A 154 2.89 12.91 -12.49
CA GLY A 154 4.32 12.61 -12.57
C GLY A 154 4.64 11.15 -12.72
N ALA A 155 5.88 10.83 -12.43
CA ALA A 155 6.41 9.50 -12.50
C ALA A 155 5.86 8.64 -11.36
N GLY A 156 5.64 7.36 -11.62
CA GLY A 156 5.16 6.43 -10.59
C GLY A 156 5.28 4.98 -11.02
N GLN A 157 5.20 4.07 -10.05
CA GLN A 157 5.25 2.64 -10.30
C GLN A 157 4.02 2.18 -11.07
N ILE A 158 4.10 1.04 -11.70
CA ILE A 158 3.28 0.71 -12.85
C ILE A 158 2.15 -0.26 -12.56
N GLY A 159 2.16 -0.93 -11.41
CA GLY A 159 1.03 -1.76 -11.00
C GLY A 159 -0.24 -0.95 -11.00
N GLY A 160 -0.12 0.24 -10.50
CA GLY A 160 -1.14 1.23 -10.32
C GLY A 160 -0.77 2.18 -9.20
N TYR A 161 -1.68 3.03 -8.85
CA TYR A 161 -1.55 3.88 -7.68
C TYR A 161 -2.87 3.98 -6.92
N MET A 162 -2.74 4.17 -5.62
CA MET A 162 -3.83 4.39 -4.70
C MET A 162 -3.81 5.85 -4.28
N ASN A 163 -4.81 6.64 -4.70
CA ASN A 163 -4.92 8.05 -4.40
C ASN A 163 -5.86 8.27 -3.22
N LEU A 164 -5.32 8.74 -2.11
CA LEU A 164 -6.05 9.00 -0.87
C LEU A 164 -6.63 10.41 -0.90
N ILE A 165 -7.95 10.51 -0.79
CA ILE A 165 -8.67 11.77 -0.69
C ILE A 165 -9.07 11.99 0.76
N PRO A 166 -8.54 13.02 1.45
CA PRO A 166 -8.78 13.21 2.87
C PRO A 166 -10.24 13.50 3.18
N LYS A 167 -10.68 13.14 4.40
CA LYS A 167 -11.96 13.57 4.94
C LYS A 167 -12.01 15.09 5.07
N SER A 168 -13.13 15.69 4.75
CA SER A 168 -13.29 17.15 4.63
C SER A 168 -14.70 17.60 5.03
N ALA A 169 -14.82 18.83 5.49
CA ALA A 169 -16.10 19.50 5.69
C ALA A 169 -16.74 19.97 4.37
N LEU A 170 -15.99 19.92 3.25
CA LEU A 170 -16.50 20.12 1.92
C LEU A 170 -16.86 18.73 1.35
N GLY A 171 -18.14 18.49 1.11
CA GLY A 171 -18.60 17.23 0.48
C GLY A 171 -18.19 17.17 -0.99
N GLY A 172 -18.19 15.98 -1.56
CA GLY A 172 -17.79 15.77 -2.97
C GLY A 172 -18.70 16.42 -4.03
N ASN A 173 -19.75 17.12 -3.63
CA ASN A 173 -20.59 17.96 -4.49
C ASN A 173 -20.29 19.45 -4.31
N ASP A 174 -19.10 19.79 -3.83
CA ASP A 174 -18.65 21.16 -3.50
C ASP A 174 -19.58 21.91 -2.54
N ARG A 175 -20.30 21.17 -1.69
CA ARG A 175 -21.16 21.75 -0.65
C ARG A 175 -20.54 21.54 0.72
N TYR A 176 -20.45 22.63 1.47
CA TYR A 176 -20.05 22.57 2.87
C TYR A 176 -21.10 21.87 3.73
N LEU A 177 -20.68 21.30 4.84
CA LEU A 177 -21.60 20.84 5.87
C LEU A 177 -22.58 21.96 6.24
N THR A 178 -23.84 21.61 6.46
CA THR A 178 -24.89 22.57 6.86
C THR A 178 -24.94 22.81 8.37
N GLY A 179 -24.28 21.98 9.16
CA GLY A 179 -24.14 22.05 10.59
C GLY A 179 -22.99 21.21 11.10
N PRO A 180 -22.62 21.31 12.37
CA PRO A 180 -21.66 20.43 12.99
C PRO A 180 -22.08 18.97 12.80
N SER A 181 -21.13 18.13 12.45
CA SER A 181 -21.35 16.69 12.28
C SER A 181 -20.09 15.94 12.70
N GLY A 182 -20.25 14.88 13.45
CA GLY A 182 -19.13 14.07 13.88
C GLY A 182 -19.53 12.70 14.35
N SER A 183 -18.52 11.85 14.57
CA SER A 183 -18.70 10.53 15.14
C SER A 183 -17.56 10.19 16.10
N ALA A 184 -17.87 9.38 17.09
CA ALA A 184 -16.89 8.74 17.95
C ALA A 184 -17.15 7.23 17.93
N SER A 185 -16.10 6.43 17.81
CA SER A 185 -16.22 4.98 17.83
C SER A 185 -15.17 4.33 18.72
N LEU A 186 -15.53 3.17 19.25
CA LEU A 186 -14.66 2.28 20.00
C LEU A 186 -14.80 0.87 19.40
N THR A 187 -13.70 0.28 19.04
CA THR A 187 -13.63 -1.11 18.54
C THR A 187 -12.87 -1.98 19.54
N TYR A 188 -13.44 -3.14 19.81
CA TYR A 188 -12.79 -4.18 20.58
C TYR A 188 -12.95 -5.51 19.86
N GLY A 189 -11.87 -6.28 19.72
CA GLY A 189 -11.88 -7.52 18.95
C GLY A 189 -11.06 -8.65 19.54
N SER A 190 -11.01 -9.73 18.78
CA SER A 190 -10.17 -10.89 19.05
C SER A 190 -8.72 -10.47 19.26
N TYR A 191 -7.97 -11.29 19.97
CA TYR A 191 -6.54 -11.04 20.25
C TYR A 191 -6.24 -9.71 20.95
N ASN A 192 -7.22 -9.17 21.70
CA ASN A 192 -7.12 -7.91 22.41
C ASN A 192 -6.99 -6.69 21.49
N GLN A 193 -7.60 -6.77 20.31
CA GLN A 193 -7.68 -5.62 19.40
C GLN A 193 -8.43 -4.46 20.06
N LYS A 194 -7.89 -3.25 19.96
CA LYS A 194 -8.48 -2.02 20.52
C LYS A 194 -8.18 -0.86 19.58
N GLU A 195 -9.22 -0.12 19.27
CA GLU A 195 -9.15 1.07 18.43
C GLU A 195 -10.17 2.09 18.93
N ALA A 196 -9.79 3.34 18.86
CA ALA A 196 -10.69 4.48 19.13
C ALA A 196 -10.56 5.50 18.01
N THR A 197 -11.70 5.91 17.45
CA THR A 197 -11.75 6.93 16.41
C THR A 197 -12.63 8.10 16.84
N LEU A 198 -12.17 9.31 16.59
CA LEU A 198 -12.93 10.54 16.76
C LEU A 198 -12.79 11.37 15.50
N GLU A 199 -13.91 11.74 14.89
CA GLU A 199 -13.91 12.58 13.70
C GLU A 199 -15.08 13.55 13.71
N GLY A 200 -14.93 14.66 13.00
CA GLY A 200 -16.03 15.58 12.82
C GLY A 200 -15.66 16.85 12.06
N GLY A 201 -16.69 17.46 11.51
CA GLY A 201 -16.60 18.67 10.72
C GLY A 201 -17.49 19.78 11.25
N LEU A 202 -17.03 21.01 11.08
CA LEU A 202 -17.72 22.24 11.43
C LEU A 202 -17.78 23.15 10.21
N PRO A 203 -18.98 23.58 9.76
CA PRO A 203 -19.08 24.68 8.83
C PRO A 203 -18.70 26.00 9.54
N LEU A 204 -17.99 26.85 8.84
CA LEU A 204 -17.52 28.15 9.31
C LEU A 204 -17.91 29.22 8.30
N THR A 205 -18.03 30.45 8.79
CA THR A 205 -18.21 31.62 7.96
C THR A 205 -17.09 32.62 8.28
N LEU A 206 -16.32 33.00 7.28
CA LEU A 206 -15.19 33.93 7.38
C LEU A 206 -15.56 35.23 6.61
N GLY A 207 -16.14 36.21 7.29
CA GLY A 207 -16.78 37.33 6.63
C GLY A 207 -17.96 36.86 5.78
N ASP A 208 -17.92 37.10 4.47
CA ASP A 208 -18.94 36.65 3.51
C ASP A 208 -18.58 35.28 2.87
N SER A 209 -17.44 34.69 3.23
CA SER A 209 -16.96 33.46 2.66
C SER A 209 -17.38 32.22 3.44
N ARG A 210 -17.80 31.19 2.74
CA ARG A 210 -18.06 29.86 3.31
C ARG A 210 -16.75 29.14 3.57
N ALA A 211 -16.68 28.47 4.69
CA ALA A 211 -15.53 27.64 5.04
C ALA A 211 -15.97 26.41 5.85
N GLY A 212 -15.06 25.50 6.06
CA GLY A 212 -15.28 24.37 6.94
C GLY A 212 -13.96 23.77 7.39
N VAL A 213 -13.98 23.16 8.56
CA VAL A 213 -12.88 22.40 9.11
C VAL A 213 -13.35 20.99 9.44
N TYR A 214 -12.50 20.01 9.22
CA TYR A 214 -12.74 18.60 9.54
C TYR A 214 -11.53 18.02 10.23
N GLY A 215 -11.75 17.37 11.36
CA GLY A 215 -10.73 16.66 12.13
C GLY A 215 -11.00 15.16 12.14
N PHE A 216 -9.94 14.38 12.09
CA PHE A 216 -9.95 12.92 12.24
C PHE A 216 -8.80 12.53 13.16
N VAL A 217 -9.08 11.67 14.14
CA VAL A 217 -8.08 11.06 15.03
C VAL A 217 -8.42 9.59 15.21
N GLU A 218 -7.43 8.75 15.00
CA GLU A 218 -7.50 7.31 15.24
C GLU A 218 -6.35 6.90 16.15
N LEU A 219 -6.67 6.07 17.13
CA LEU A 219 -5.73 5.52 18.10
C LEU A 219 -5.88 4.00 18.11
N VAL A 220 -4.81 3.30 17.81
CA VAL A 220 -4.71 1.84 17.90
C VAL A 220 -3.73 1.49 19.01
N ASP A 221 -4.14 0.61 19.93
CA ASP A 221 -3.29 -0.04 20.95
C ASP A 221 -3.77 -1.48 21.12
N SER A 222 -3.34 -2.33 20.19
CA SER A 222 -3.90 -3.64 19.95
C SER A 222 -2.90 -4.73 20.28
N GLY A 223 -3.42 -5.89 20.69
CA GLY A 223 -2.70 -7.15 20.49
C GLY A 223 -2.83 -7.62 19.02
N SER A 224 -2.17 -8.71 18.71
CA SER A 224 -2.15 -9.30 17.37
C SER A 224 -2.50 -10.79 17.40
N PHE A 225 -2.90 -11.30 16.24
CA PHE A 225 -2.96 -12.73 16.00
C PHE A 225 -1.58 -13.37 16.21
N TYR A 226 -0.52 -12.73 15.75
CA TYR A 226 0.85 -13.21 15.88
C TYR A 226 1.37 -12.95 17.30
N LEU A 227 2.02 -13.96 17.89
CA LEU A 227 2.55 -13.85 19.24
C LEU A 227 3.80 -12.98 19.27
N GLY A 228 3.84 -12.02 20.19
CA GLY A 228 4.95 -11.10 20.35
C GLY A 228 4.74 -9.75 19.65
N GLU A 229 3.75 -9.63 18.79
CA GLU A 229 3.42 -8.37 18.12
C GLU A 229 2.43 -7.53 18.96
N HIS A 230 2.68 -6.22 18.98
CA HIS A 230 1.86 -5.25 19.72
C HIS A 230 1.68 -3.97 18.89
N PRO A 231 0.78 -3.99 17.89
CA PRO A 231 0.53 -2.86 17.00
C PRO A 231 0.01 -1.64 17.75
N ARG A 232 0.67 -0.51 17.53
CA ARG A 232 0.24 0.81 18.03
C ARG A 232 0.37 1.83 16.92
N SER A 233 -0.69 2.59 16.70
CA SER A 233 -0.63 3.74 15.79
C SER A 233 -1.48 4.89 16.27
N GLN A 234 -1.07 6.07 15.85
CA GLN A 234 -1.80 7.31 16.03
C GLN A 234 -1.86 8.00 14.67
N THR A 235 -3.07 8.17 14.16
CA THR A 235 -3.32 8.95 12.95
C THR A 235 -4.11 10.18 13.32
N ALA A 236 -3.62 11.36 12.97
CA ALA A 236 -4.33 12.62 13.15
C ALA A 236 -4.36 13.38 11.83
N GLN A 237 -5.52 13.89 11.44
CA GLN A 237 -5.71 14.67 10.22
C GLN A 237 -6.59 15.88 10.52
N LEU A 238 -6.22 17.02 9.95
CA LEU A 238 -7.01 18.24 9.97
C LEU A 238 -7.11 18.80 8.55
N THR A 239 -8.33 19.00 8.06
CA THR A 239 -8.58 19.58 6.75
C THR A 239 -9.38 20.85 6.90
N PHE A 240 -8.94 21.91 6.24
CA PHE A 240 -9.62 23.20 6.17
C PHE A 240 -9.91 23.53 4.70
N ASN A 241 -11.15 23.93 4.41
CA ASN A 241 -11.57 24.40 3.11
C ASN A 241 -12.26 25.76 3.24
N SER A 242 -12.07 26.64 2.28
CA SER A 242 -12.74 27.95 2.26
C SER A 242 -12.90 28.47 0.84
N ASP A 243 -14.08 29.04 0.57
CA ASP A 243 -14.29 29.95 -0.56
C ASP A 243 -13.80 31.34 -0.11
N LEU A 244 -12.85 31.93 -0.82
CA LEU A 244 -12.35 33.28 -0.54
C LEU A 244 -12.89 34.25 -1.60
N GLY A 245 -14.01 34.92 -1.26
CA GLY A 245 -14.76 35.71 -2.22
C GLY A 245 -15.48 34.83 -3.25
N SER A 246 -15.66 35.36 -4.47
CA SER A 246 -16.37 34.67 -5.56
C SER A 246 -15.49 33.69 -6.35
N ASP A 247 -14.17 33.91 -6.38
CA ASP A 247 -13.31 33.33 -7.41
C ASP A 247 -12.21 32.44 -6.84
N TRP A 248 -11.96 32.46 -5.54
CA TRP A 248 -10.89 31.69 -4.94
C TRP A 248 -11.42 30.57 -4.04
N LYS A 249 -10.78 29.41 -4.13
CA LYS A 249 -11.00 28.29 -3.21
C LYS A 249 -9.65 27.88 -2.60
N VAL A 250 -9.66 27.61 -1.31
CA VAL A 250 -8.50 27.14 -0.55
C VAL A 250 -8.80 25.80 0.06
N SER A 251 -7.85 24.88 -0.04
CA SER A 251 -7.86 23.60 0.68
C SER A 251 -6.52 23.42 1.38
N VAL A 252 -6.52 23.13 2.66
CA VAL A 252 -5.31 22.83 3.45
C VAL A 252 -5.54 21.54 4.22
N THR A 253 -4.61 20.60 4.13
CA THR A 253 -4.64 19.39 4.93
C THR A 253 -3.31 19.16 5.61
N ALA A 254 -3.35 18.85 6.89
CA ALA A 254 -2.22 18.35 7.66
C ALA A 254 -2.55 16.95 8.18
N GLN A 255 -1.64 16.00 7.99
CA GLN A 255 -1.78 14.64 8.50
C GLN A 255 -0.50 14.24 9.24
N TYR A 256 -0.66 13.51 10.31
CA TYR A 256 0.44 12.94 11.08
C TYR A 256 0.14 11.49 11.42
N ILE A 257 1.08 10.61 11.12
CA ILE A 257 1.03 9.21 11.47
C ILE A 257 2.24 8.91 12.33
N ASN A 258 2.02 8.20 13.42
CA ASN A 258 3.05 7.60 14.25
C ASN A 258 2.69 6.14 14.48
N SER A 259 3.60 5.23 14.15
CA SER A 259 3.37 3.79 14.19
C SER A 259 4.53 3.11 14.89
N THR A 260 4.22 2.21 15.80
CA THR A 260 5.18 1.35 16.48
C THR A 260 4.62 -0.05 16.68
N GLY A 261 5.48 -1.06 16.76
CA GLY A 261 5.07 -2.42 17.10
C GLY A 261 4.28 -3.18 16.02
N TYR A 262 4.13 -2.63 14.81
CA TYR A 262 3.80 -3.37 13.60
C TYR A 262 5.07 -4.03 13.09
N LEU A 263 5.43 -5.15 13.67
CA LEU A 263 6.72 -5.78 13.41
C LEU A 263 6.76 -6.39 12.01
N LYS A 264 7.92 -6.33 11.39
CA LYS A 264 8.15 -7.06 10.16
C LYS A 264 8.28 -8.54 10.48
N ASP A 265 7.32 -9.32 10.04
CA ASP A 265 7.20 -10.75 10.33
C ASP A 265 7.33 -11.57 9.05
N LEU A 266 8.39 -12.34 8.95
CA LEU A 266 8.60 -13.30 7.85
C LEU A 266 7.67 -14.52 7.95
N GLY A 267 6.98 -14.70 9.07
CA GLY A 267 6.13 -15.85 9.29
C GLY A 267 6.90 -17.10 9.73
N TRP A 268 6.70 -18.21 9.02
CA TRP A 268 7.32 -19.49 9.33
C TRP A 268 8.65 -19.66 8.61
N ASN A 269 9.67 -20.04 9.34
CA ASN A 269 10.94 -20.53 8.82
C ASN A 269 10.89 -22.05 8.55
N ARG A 270 11.93 -22.60 7.90
CA ARG A 270 12.07 -24.03 7.58
C ARG A 270 10.82 -24.61 6.93
N VAL A 271 10.28 -23.87 5.98
CA VAL A 271 9.03 -24.24 5.31
C VAL A 271 9.24 -25.50 4.47
N THR A 272 8.42 -26.51 4.75
CA THR A 272 8.29 -27.73 3.97
C THR A 272 6.86 -27.89 3.49
N GLN A 273 6.61 -28.69 2.46
CA GLN A 273 5.23 -28.98 2.05
C GLN A 273 4.45 -29.66 3.18
N SER A 274 5.09 -30.48 4.02
CA SER A 274 4.45 -31.09 5.19
C SER A 274 4.06 -30.08 6.25
N LEU A 275 4.84 -29.01 6.42
CA LEU A 275 4.47 -27.92 7.32
C LEU A 275 3.23 -27.18 6.79
N ILE A 276 3.16 -26.92 5.50
CA ILE A 276 2.00 -26.28 4.87
C ILE A 276 0.75 -27.16 4.98
N ASP A 277 0.86 -28.43 4.59
CA ASP A 277 -0.29 -29.33 4.48
C ASP A 277 -0.78 -29.83 5.83
N ASN A 278 0.14 -30.12 6.76
CA ASN A 278 -0.15 -30.83 8.00
C ASN A 278 0.21 -30.05 9.27
N GLY A 279 0.96 -28.94 9.17
CA GLY A 279 1.45 -28.19 10.32
C GLY A 279 2.68 -28.82 11.00
N GLN A 280 3.31 -29.80 10.35
CA GLN A 280 4.48 -30.47 10.89
C GLN A 280 5.75 -29.66 10.71
N TYR A 281 6.26 -29.13 11.79
CA TYR A 281 7.42 -28.28 11.87
C TYR A 281 8.64 -29.03 12.38
N THR A 282 9.79 -28.82 11.75
CA THR A 282 11.07 -29.36 12.21
C THR A 282 11.63 -28.45 13.30
N ALA A 283 11.40 -28.81 14.55
CA ALA A 283 11.91 -28.14 15.73
C ALA A 283 13.33 -28.59 16.07
N GLY A 284 14.08 -27.82 16.86
CA GLY A 284 15.38 -28.16 17.35
C GLY A 284 16.22 -26.94 17.72
N THR A 285 17.30 -27.15 18.46
CA THR A 285 18.25 -26.12 18.85
C THR A 285 19.48 -26.12 17.93
N ALA A 286 20.25 -25.05 17.95
CA ALA A 286 21.54 -25.02 17.24
C ALA A 286 22.49 -26.12 17.74
N LEU A 287 23.27 -26.69 16.81
CA LEU A 287 24.32 -27.66 17.18
C LEU A 287 25.39 -27.03 18.06
N THR A 288 25.75 -25.79 17.77
CA THR A 288 26.71 -25.02 18.55
C THR A 288 26.06 -23.68 18.89
N PRO A 289 25.79 -23.37 20.17
CA PRO A 289 25.27 -22.07 20.56
C PRO A 289 26.29 -20.97 20.33
N ILE A 290 25.81 -19.76 20.02
CA ILE A 290 26.64 -18.55 19.86
C ILE A 290 26.85 -17.89 21.22
N VAL A 291 25.80 -17.84 22.05
CA VAL A 291 25.85 -17.19 23.36
C VAL A 291 26.73 -17.96 24.34
N GLN A 292 27.42 -17.24 25.21
CA GLN A 292 28.17 -17.84 26.32
C GLN A 292 27.21 -18.16 27.49
N PRO A 293 27.54 -19.13 28.33
CA PRO A 293 26.74 -19.47 29.53
C PRO A 293 26.44 -18.23 30.39
N GLY A 294 25.16 -17.98 30.66
CA GLY A 294 24.71 -16.87 31.49
C GLY A 294 24.37 -15.58 30.72
N GLN A 295 24.60 -15.51 29.42
CA GLN A 295 24.15 -14.41 28.59
C GLN A 295 22.66 -14.50 28.28
N SER A 296 22.03 -13.35 28.12
CA SER A 296 20.59 -13.24 27.78
C SER A 296 20.34 -13.00 26.29
N TYR A 297 21.39 -12.74 25.52
CA TYR A 297 21.32 -12.45 24.07
C TYR A 297 22.70 -12.58 23.43
N ILE A 298 22.73 -12.69 22.10
CA ILE A 298 23.95 -12.68 21.29
C ILE A 298 24.47 -11.25 21.18
N THR A 299 25.72 -11.01 21.55
CA THR A 299 26.38 -9.73 21.27
C THR A 299 27.04 -9.75 19.89
N TYR A 300 27.39 -8.56 19.39
CA TYR A 300 28.16 -8.47 18.15
C TYR A 300 29.50 -9.20 18.24
N ALA A 301 30.18 -9.12 19.40
CA ALA A 301 31.44 -9.82 19.62
C ALA A 301 31.30 -11.35 19.57
N ASP A 302 30.23 -11.88 20.17
CA ASP A 302 29.92 -13.32 20.11
C ASP A 302 29.69 -13.76 18.69
N PHE A 303 28.90 -12.97 17.96
CA PHE A 303 28.58 -13.23 16.57
C PHE A 303 29.82 -13.17 15.67
N ALA A 304 30.64 -12.13 15.81
CA ALA A 304 31.90 -11.99 15.07
C ALA A 304 32.87 -13.16 15.33
N ALA A 305 32.98 -13.60 16.60
CA ALA A 305 33.79 -14.74 16.96
C ALA A 305 33.25 -16.04 16.35
N ALA A 306 31.94 -16.25 16.38
CA ALA A 306 31.32 -17.41 15.75
C ALA A 306 31.52 -17.38 14.22
N SER A 307 31.35 -16.22 13.59
CA SER A 307 31.56 -16.04 12.15
C SER A 307 33.00 -16.31 11.73
N ALA A 308 33.96 -15.85 12.50
CA ALA A 308 35.39 -16.12 12.26
C ALA A 308 35.78 -17.62 12.38
N ASN A 309 35.07 -18.38 13.19
CA ASN A 309 35.27 -19.80 13.39
C ASN A 309 34.50 -20.68 12.38
N ALA A 310 33.58 -20.10 11.60
CA ALA A 310 32.78 -20.80 10.62
C ALA A 310 33.42 -20.71 9.22
N ALA A 311 33.71 -21.83 8.59
CA ALA A 311 34.24 -21.85 7.23
C ALA A 311 33.16 -21.31 6.27
N GLY A 312 33.37 -20.11 5.73
CA GLY A 312 32.40 -19.45 4.83
C GLY A 312 31.40 -18.52 5.51
N GLY A 313 31.60 -18.20 6.80
CA GLY A 313 30.71 -17.36 7.59
C GLY A 313 29.49 -18.13 8.15
N ILE A 314 28.81 -17.56 9.11
CA ILE A 314 27.63 -18.18 9.74
C ILE A 314 26.50 -18.32 8.73
N GLN A 315 26.46 -17.46 7.74
CA GLN A 315 25.36 -17.30 6.79
C GLN A 315 25.29 -18.35 5.66
N GLN A 316 26.35 -19.07 5.37
CA GLN A 316 26.39 -19.86 4.14
C GLN A 316 26.08 -21.32 4.36
N TYR A 317 24.88 -21.71 3.99
CA TYR A 317 24.60 -23.09 3.59
C TYR A 317 24.27 -23.11 2.07
N VAL A 318 24.96 -23.99 1.38
CA VAL A 318 25.00 -23.96 -0.06
C VAL A 318 24.53 -25.31 -0.60
N LEU A 319 23.55 -25.29 -1.50
CA LEU A 319 22.96 -26.47 -2.10
C LEU A 319 23.87 -27.01 -3.23
N PRO A 320 24.44 -28.22 -3.13
CA PRO A 320 25.29 -28.78 -4.17
C PRO A 320 24.61 -28.93 -5.52
N ALA A 321 23.27 -29.08 -5.53
CA ALA A 321 22.45 -29.16 -6.74
C ALA A 321 22.57 -27.93 -7.64
N TYR A 322 22.94 -26.79 -7.09
CA TYR A 322 23.09 -25.52 -7.82
C TYR A 322 24.57 -25.12 -8.01
N GLY A 323 25.49 -26.03 -7.82
CA GLY A 323 26.92 -25.75 -8.01
C GLY A 323 27.57 -24.98 -6.87
N VAL A 324 26.91 -24.87 -5.78
CA VAL A 324 27.37 -24.13 -4.59
C VAL A 324 27.76 -25.11 -3.48
N ARG A 325 28.85 -24.86 -2.76
CA ARG A 325 29.40 -25.79 -1.77
C ARG A 325 28.54 -25.84 -0.51
N ALA A 326 28.08 -26.99 -0.11
CA ALA A 326 27.55 -27.24 1.21
C ALA A 326 28.73 -27.44 2.20
N THR A 327 29.13 -26.38 2.87
CA THR A 327 29.98 -26.52 4.03
C THR A 327 29.08 -26.48 5.25
N PRO A 328 28.95 -27.56 6.01
CA PRO A 328 28.18 -27.57 7.23
C PRO A 328 28.74 -26.49 8.20
N ASN A 329 27.86 -25.62 8.64
CA ASN A 329 28.19 -24.60 9.61
C ASN A 329 27.58 -25.01 10.96
N PRO A 330 28.38 -25.24 12.02
CA PRO A 330 27.85 -25.72 13.29
C PRO A 330 26.89 -24.76 13.97
N TYR A 331 26.93 -23.47 13.62
CA TYR A 331 26.05 -22.44 14.19
C TYR A 331 24.70 -22.32 13.46
N THR A 332 24.59 -22.86 12.26
CA THR A 332 23.35 -22.87 11.46
C THR A 332 22.76 -24.27 11.29
N GLN A 333 23.40 -25.28 11.88
CA GLN A 333 22.88 -26.64 11.90
C GLN A 333 22.05 -26.90 13.14
N LEU A 334 20.97 -27.67 12.99
CA LEU A 334 20.25 -28.21 14.12
C LEU A 334 21.07 -29.32 14.80
N ASN A 335 21.03 -29.34 16.10
CA ASN A 335 21.59 -30.44 16.90
C ASN A 335 20.75 -31.71 16.67
N PRO A 336 21.29 -32.76 16.07
CA PRO A 336 20.56 -34.00 15.76
C PRO A 336 19.87 -34.64 16.97
N ALA A 337 20.40 -34.40 18.19
CA ALA A 337 19.81 -34.90 19.40
C ALA A 337 18.53 -34.16 19.84
N THR A 338 18.27 -33.02 19.24
CA THR A 338 17.10 -32.17 19.61
C THR A 338 16.09 -32.04 18.48
N VAL A 339 16.39 -32.57 17.30
CA VAL A 339 15.47 -32.49 16.14
C VAL A 339 14.24 -33.35 16.38
N GLU A 340 13.08 -32.73 16.30
CA GLU A 340 11.79 -33.40 16.40
C GLU A 340 10.74 -32.75 15.48
N LEU A 341 9.71 -33.50 15.10
CA LEU A 341 8.57 -32.98 14.35
C LEU A 341 7.47 -32.62 15.36
N VAL A 342 7.04 -31.36 15.31
CA VAL A 342 5.99 -30.83 16.20
C VAL A 342 4.90 -30.14 15.37
N ASN A 343 3.71 -29.99 15.93
CA ASN A 343 2.66 -29.21 15.33
C ASN A 343 2.88 -27.72 15.66
N LEU A 344 3.04 -26.89 14.63
CA LEU A 344 3.24 -25.45 14.81
C LEU A 344 1.90 -24.72 14.78
N SER A 345 1.70 -23.83 15.73
CA SER A 345 0.55 -22.92 15.73
C SER A 345 0.75 -21.82 14.69
N PRO A 346 -0.27 -21.46 13.90
CA PRO A 346 -0.17 -20.33 12.95
C PRO A 346 0.07 -18.99 13.62
N ARG A 347 -0.06 -18.90 14.93
CA ARG A 347 0.24 -17.69 15.71
C ARG A 347 1.72 -17.57 16.10
N GLN A 348 2.48 -18.65 15.96
CA GLN A 348 3.91 -18.70 16.27
C GLN A 348 4.68 -18.42 15.00
N THR A 349 5.40 -17.31 14.96
CA THR A 349 6.16 -16.84 13.81
C THR A 349 7.57 -16.44 14.21
N ALA A 350 8.35 -15.97 13.27
CA ALA A 350 9.76 -15.60 13.46
C ALA A 350 9.98 -14.31 14.29
N ILE A 351 8.95 -13.69 14.80
CA ILE A 351 9.04 -12.48 15.63
C ILE A 351 9.93 -12.73 16.86
N SER A 352 10.85 -11.80 17.09
CA SER A 352 11.74 -11.77 18.24
C SER A 352 11.37 -10.64 19.21
N SER A 353 11.68 -10.82 20.47
CA SER A 353 11.52 -9.77 21.50
C SER A 353 12.44 -8.55 21.29
N ALA A 354 13.42 -8.65 20.39
CA ALA A 354 14.31 -7.57 20.02
C ALA A 354 13.84 -6.78 18.78
N ASP A 355 12.78 -7.25 18.12
CA ASP A 355 12.29 -6.63 16.88
C ASP A 355 11.67 -5.25 17.14
N ILE A 356 11.95 -4.33 16.23
CA ILE A 356 11.48 -2.94 16.28
C ILE A 356 11.00 -2.56 14.87
N ASN A 357 9.88 -1.86 14.79
CA ASN A 357 9.47 -1.15 13.60
C ASN A 357 8.73 0.12 14.03
N ASP A 358 9.46 1.23 13.99
CA ASP A 358 8.99 2.54 14.41
C ASP A 358 9.00 3.49 13.20
N ALA A 359 7.89 4.17 12.96
CA ALA A 359 7.79 5.13 11.88
C ALA A 359 6.98 6.36 12.30
N SER A 360 7.38 7.50 11.76
CA SER A 360 6.69 8.78 11.94
C SER A 360 6.68 9.53 10.61
N THR A 361 5.50 9.95 10.15
CA THR A 361 5.35 10.67 8.89
C THR A 361 4.32 11.80 9.01
N PRO A 362 4.76 13.05 9.16
CA PRO A 362 3.95 14.23 8.89
C PRO A 362 3.82 14.50 7.38
N LEU A 363 2.61 14.91 6.97
CA LEU A 363 2.28 15.30 5.62
C LEU A 363 1.51 16.61 5.66
N PHE A 364 1.76 17.49 4.69
CA PHE A 364 1.09 18.76 4.56
C PHE A 364 0.74 19.04 3.08
N TYR A 365 -0.48 19.50 2.83
CA TYR A 365 -0.97 19.88 1.52
C TYR A 365 -1.67 21.23 1.57
N ILE A 366 -1.41 22.06 0.56
CA ILE A 366 -2.16 23.30 0.29
C ILE A 366 -2.56 23.30 -1.18
N GLY A 367 -3.83 23.56 -1.44
CA GLY A 367 -4.36 23.85 -2.77
C GLY A 367 -5.04 25.21 -2.80
N LEU A 368 -4.72 26.02 -3.77
CA LEU A 368 -5.34 27.31 -4.03
C LEU A 368 -5.84 27.31 -5.47
N THR A 369 -7.15 27.39 -5.65
CA THR A 369 -7.78 27.42 -6.98
C THR A 369 -8.40 28.78 -7.22
N ARG A 370 -8.20 29.35 -8.38
CA ARG A 370 -8.84 30.57 -8.86
C ARG A 370 -9.69 30.27 -10.08
N GLU A 371 -10.97 30.55 -9.98
CA GLU A 371 -11.86 30.54 -11.13
C GLU A 371 -11.65 31.82 -11.96
N LEU A 372 -11.43 31.65 -13.26
CA LEU A 372 -11.15 32.75 -14.19
C LEU A 372 -12.37 33.07 -15.11
N GLY A 373 -13.56 32.64 -14.69
CA GLY A 373 -14.80 32.73 -15.46
C GLY A 373 -14.71 31.90 -16.75
N ASP A 374 -14.98 32.52 -17.90
CA ASP A 374 -14.92 31.84 -19.20
C ASP A 374 -13.51 31.43 -19.65
N PHE A 375 -12.49 31.79 -18.87
CA PHE A 375 -11.09 31.44 -19.13
C PHE A 375 -10.62 30.25 -18.31
N GLY A 376 -11.51 29.42 -17.76
CA GLY A 376 -11.15 28.23 -17.01
C GLY A 376 -10.72 28.52 -15.58
N LYS A 377 -9.86 27.68 -15.02
CA LYS A 377 -9.35 27.78 -13.64
C LYS A 377 -7.83 27.61 -13.55
N LEU A 378 -7.23 28.33 -12.62
CA LEU A 378 -5.81 28.20 -12.27
C LEU A 378 -5.72 27.56 -10.89
N LYS A 379 -4.89 26.52 -10.74
CA LYS A 379 -4.65 25.81 -9.49
C LYS A 379 -3.17 25.90 -9.13
N LEU A 380 -2.88 26.30 -7.91
CA LEU A 380 -1.54 26.31 -7.30
C LEU A 380 -1.58 25.31 -6.15
N GLU A 381 -0.67 24.34 -6.14
CA GLU A 381 -0.64 23.29 -5.13
C GLU A 381 0.76 23.13 -4.56
N SER A 382 0.83 22.85 -3.29
CA SER A 382 2.05 22.53 -2.54
C SER A 382 1.84 21.28 -1.71
N PHE A 383 2.78 20.37 -1.77
CA PHE A 383 2.80 19.13 -1.01
C PHE A 383 4.14 18.96 -0.32
N SER A 384 4.11 18.56 0.94
CA SER A 384 5.31 18.26 1.72
C SER A 384 5.07 17.02 2.58
N GLN A 385 6.03 16.10 2.59
CA GLN A 385 6.02 14.92 3.45
C GLN A 385 7.41 14.67 4.00
N TYR A 386 7.47 14.23 5.25
CA TYR A 386 8.68 13.73 5.89
C TYR A 386 8.43 12.32 6.41
N LEU A 387 9.40 11.44 6.26
CA LEU A 387 9.43 10.10 6.84
C LEU A 387 10.66 9.95 7.73
N SER A 388 10.45 9.48 8.94
CA SER A 388 11.51 8.96 9.82
C SER A 388 11.11 7.57 10.25
N ALA A 389 11.93 6.59 9.93
CA ALA A 389 11.67 5.20 10.28
C ALA A 389 12.93 4.50 10.75
N LEU A 390 12.77 3.59 11.70
CA LEU A 390 13.78 2.67 12.17
C LEU A 390 13.18 1.29 12.28
N ASN A 391 13.77 0.35 11.59
CA ASN A 391 13.38 -1.04 11.64
C ASN A 391 14.56 -1.90 12.08
N TYR A 392 14.26 -2.87 12.91
CA TYR A 392 15.12 -4.01 13.19
C TYR A 392 14.26 -5.27 13.24
N GLN A 393 14.69 -6.27 12.54
CA GLN A 393 14.05 -7.61 12.58
C GLN A 393 15.14 -8.66 12.74
N SER A 394 14.86 -9.68 13.51
CA SER A 394 15.84 -10.72 13.88
C SER A 394 16.24 -11.61 12.69
N VAL A 395 15.47 -11.60 11.62
CA VAL A 395 15.67 -12.41 10.40
C VAL A 395 16.07 -11.55 9.21
N GLY A 396 16.30 -10.30 9.38
CA GLY A 396 16.61 -9.40 8.28
C GLY A 396 17.42 -8.19 8.71
N PHE A 397 17.46 -7.25 7.83
CA PHE A 397 18.35 -6.10 7.93
C PHE A 397 17.78 -5.04 8.84
N ALA A 398 18.58 -4.52 9.76
CA ALA A 398 18.24 -3.25 10.38
C ALA A 398 18.26 -2.16 9.30
N THR A 399 17.24 -1.31 9.28
CA THR A 399 17.13 -0.21 8.31
C THR A 399 16.74 1.09 8.98
N GLN A 400 17.23 2.20 8.47
CA GLN A 400 16.85 3.54 8.90
C GLN A 400 16.55 4.41 7.69
N PHE A 401 15.40 5.07 7.70
CA PHE A 401 15.02 6.01 6.65
C PHE A 401 14.76 7.40 7.21
N ARG A 402 15.24 8.43 6.51
CA ARG A 402 14.93 9.84 6.76
C ARG A 402 14.77 10.53 5.44
N THR A 403 13.53 10.73 5.00
CA THR A 403 13.25 11.27 3.68
C THR A 403 12.32 12.46 3.78
N THR A 404 12.65 13.51 3.06
CA THR A 404 11.81 14.71 2.88
C THR A 404 11.47 14.85 1.41
N VAL A 405 10.20 15.06 1.12
CA VAL A 405 9.71 15.36 -0.24
C VAL A 405 8.93 16.67 -0.19
N ASN A 406 9.19 17.55 -1.15
CA ASN A 406 8.40 18.76 -1.41
C ASN A 406 8.06 18.81 -2.89
N GLU A 407 6.83 19.13 -3.23
CA GLU A 407 6.39 19.29 -4.62
C GLU A 407 5.47 20.48 -4.75
N GLU A 408 5.76 21.34 -5.72
CA GLU A 408 4.94 22.48 -6.12
C GLU A 408 4.39 22.22 -7.52
N ARG A 409 3.10 22.50 -7.72
CA ARG A 409 2.43 22.31 -9.00
C ARG A 409 1.58 23.51 -9.35
N VAL A 410 1.67 23.93 -10.60
CA VAL A 410 0.80 24.93 -11.19
C VAL A 410 0.05 24.29 -12.34
N THR A 411 -1.28 24.39 -12.32
CA THR A 411 -2.14 23.77 -13.33
C THR A 411 -3.15 24.81 -13.83
N TYR A 412 -3.30 24.89 -15.13
CA TYR A 412 -4.39 25.60 -15.79
C TYR A 412 -5.33 24.59 -16.44
N ASP A 413 -6.62 24.71 -16.18
CA ASP A 413 -7.68 23.82 -16.70
C ASP A 413 -8.75 24.66 -17.36
N ASP A 414 -9.01 24.37 -18.62
CA ASP A 414 -9.94 25.09 -19.47
C ASP A 414 -10.91 24.12 -20.15
N LYS A 415 -12.20 24.48 -20.17
CA LYS A 415 -13.26 23.68 -20.78
C LYS A 415 -13.98 24.53 -21.82
N ARG A 416 -14.00 24.06 -23.07
CA ARG A 416 -14.61 24.79 -24.19
C ARG A 416 -15.45 23.93 -25.10
N ASN A 417 -16.54 24.51 -25.59
CA ASN A 417 -17.26 23.99 -26.74
C ASN A 417 -16.71 24.66 -28.01
N VAL A 418 -16.30 23.86 -28.98
CA VAL A 418 -15.85 24.30 -30.30
C VAL A 418 -16.97 24.00 -31.30
N GLY A 419 -17.88 24.96 -31.49
CA GLY A 419 -19.15 24.74 -32.17
C GLY A 419 -20.07 23.83 -31.35
N ASP A 420 -21.06 23.20 -32.02
CA ASP A 420 -22.09 22.40 -31.37
C ASP A 420 -21.72 20.92 -31.18
N GLN A 421 -20.58 20.50 -31.69
CA GLN A 421 -20.25 19.08 -31.82
C GLN A 421 -18.94 18.65 -31.15
N ILE A 422 -18.16 19.60 -30.67
CA ILE A 422 -16.84 19.31 -30.07
C ILE A 422 -16.76 19.96 -28.71
N PHE A 423 -16.56 19.15 -27.68
CA PHE A 423 -16.17 19.62 -26.35
C PHE A 423 -14.71 19.28 -26.11
N VAL A 424 -13.96 20.23 -25.59
CA VAL A 424 -12.54 20.08 -25.29
C VAL A 424 -12.28 20.51 -23.84
N GLN A 425 -11.54 19.68 -23.10
CA GLN A 425 -10.95 20.06 -21.82
C GLN A 425 -9.43 19.98 -21.97
N THR A 426 -8.76 21.08 -21.73
CA THR A 426 -7.29 21.20 -21.77
C THR A 426 -6.76 21.43 -20.38
N VAL A 427 -5.84 20.58 -19.93
CA VAL A 427 -5.11 20.75 -18.67
C VAL A 427 -3.63 20.88 -18.99
N ILE A 428 -3.05 22.02 -18.70
CA ILE A 428 -1.61 22.27 -18.87
C ILE A 428 -1.00 22.69 -17.54
N GLY A 429 0.20 22.22 -17.27
CA GLY A 429 0.85 22.57 -16.01
C GLY A 429 2.34 22.32 -15.98
N THR A 430 2.91 22.75 -14.88
CA THR A 430 4.30 22.52 -14.52
C THR A 430 4.38 22.05 -13.08
N SER A 431 5.37 21.23 -12.77
CA SER A 431 5.66 20.82 -11.39
C SER A 431 7.16 20.89 -11.11
N TYR A 432 7.49 21.11 -9.86
CA TYR A 432 8.84 20.97 -9.34
C TYR A 432 8.79 20.12 -8.08
N ARG A 433 9.47 18.96 -8.12
CA ARG A 433 9.60 18.05 -6.99
C ARG A 433 11.05 18.00 -6.52
N TYR A 434 11.25 18.11 -5.23
CA TYR A 434 12.54 17.94 -4.59
C TYR A 434 12.45 16.88 -3.51
N SER A 435 13.41 15.95 -3.50
CA SER A 435 13.54 14.93 -2.47
C SER A 435 14.96 14.91 -1.91
N HIS A 436 15.04 14.79 -0.59
CA HIS A 436 16.27 14.50 0.14
C HIS A 436 16.04 13.23 0.94
N ALA A 437 16.67 12.16 0.53
CA ALA A 437 16.52 10.85 1.14
C ALA A 437 17.85 10.40 1.76
N TYR A 438 17.74 9.88 2.98
CA TYR A 438 18.76 9.09 3.64
C TYR A 438 18.19 7.71 3.90
N SER A 439 18.84 6.71 3.35
CA SER A 439 18.51 5.29 3.52
C SER A 439 19.77 4.59 4.02
N ALA A 440 19.62 3.79 5.05
CA ALA A 440 20.72 3.02 5.61
C ALA A 440 20.26 1.63 5.98
N ALA A 441 21.11 0.66 5.71
CA ALA A 441 20.92 -0.73 6.06
C ALA A 441 22.18 -1.32 6.68
N TYR A 442 21.99 -2.37 7.45
CA TYR A 442 23.06 -3.12 8.04
C TYR A 442 23.06 -4.52 7.40
N LEU A 443 23.85 -4.68 6.33
CA LEU A 443 23.78 -5.83 5.43
C LEU A 443 24.84 -6.87 5.72
N ASN A 444 26.00 -6.48 6.25
CA ASN A 444 27.21 -7.29 6.12
C ASN A 444 27.67 -8.04 7.36
N SER A 445 27.11 -7.80 8.49
CA SER A 445 27.69 -8.37 9.70
C SER A 445 27.21 -9.76 10.02
N GLY A 446 26.54 -10.41 9.11
CA GLY A 446 25.95 -11.71 9.37
C GLY A 446 24.82 -11.68 10.43
N VAL A 447 24.41 -10.51 10.84
CA VAL A 447 23.26 -10.27 11.74
C VAL A 447 21.97 -10.76 11.12
N ASN A 448 21.96 -10.88 9.81
CA ASN A 448 20.81 -11.27 9.00
C ASN A 448 20.38 -12.73 9.17
N VAL A 449 21.01 -13.48 10.00
CA VAL A 449 20.84 -14.93 10.03
C VAL A 449 20.39 -15.46 11.36
N GLN A 450 20.15 -14.58 12.29
CA GLN A 450 19.63 -15.00 13.58
C GLN A 450 18.10 -15.18 13.49
N ASP A 451 17.74 -16.15 12.67
CA ASP A 451 16.40 -16.69 12.71
C ASP A 451 16.12 -17.36 14.05
N ARG A 452 14.90 -17.34 14.45
CA ARG A 452 14.40 -18.19 15.51
C ARG A 452 14.67 -19.65 15.15
N TRP A 453 15.42 -20.35 16.01
CA TRP A 453 15.73 -21.75 15.80
C TRP A 453 14.52 -22.65 15.93
N ASP A 454 13.65 -22.35 16.88
CA ASP A 454 12.49 -23.16 17.19
C ASP A 454 11.27 -22.29 17.47
N LEU A 455 10.42 -22.11 16.45
CA LEU A 455 9.18 -21.35 16.60
C LEU A 455 8.16 -22.02 17.53
N SER A 456 8.31 -23.31 17.80
CA SER A 456 7.38 -24.06 18.66
C SER A 456 7.59 -23.80 20.14
N ARG A 457 8.70 -23.16 20.51
CA ARG A 457 9.11 -22.92 21.90
C ARG A 457 9.31 -21.41 22.16
N PRO A 458 9.31 -21.00 23.43
CA PRO A 458 9.74 -19.67 23.79
C PRO A 458 11.17 -19.41 23.30
N GLN A 459 11.43 -18.17 22.90
CA GLN A 459 12.72 -17.72 22.42
C GLN A 459 13.82 -17.96 23.44
N THR A 460 14.95 -18.49 22.99
CA THR A 460 16.16 -18.70 23.81
C THR A 460 17.15 -17.54 23.64
N PRO A 461 18.12 -17.34 24.55
CA PRO A 461 19.13 -16.32 24.37
C PRO A 461 19.94 -16.44 23.07
N ASP A 462 20.07 -17.64 22.54
CA ASP A 462 20.78 -17.95 21.29
C ASP A 462 19.97 -17.60 20.02
N GLU A 463 18.76 -17.14 20.23
CA GLU A 463 17.84 -16.67 19.18
C GLU A 463 17.57 -15.16 19.28
N ILE A 464 18.22 -14.45 20.19
CA ILE A 464 18.07 -13.03 20.41
C ILE A 464 19.37 -12.35 20.03
N PHE A 465 19.40 -11.71 18.86
CA PHE A 465 20.45 -10.75 18.57
C PHE A 465 19.94 -9.37 18.97
N ASN A 466 20.43 -8.85 20.10
CA ASN A 466 19.98 -7.59 20.61
C ASN A 466 20.86 -6.44 20.09
N ALA A 467 20.48 -5.92 18.96
CA ALA A 467 21.12 -4.79 18.32
C ALA A 467 21.08 -3.50 19.16
N VAL A 468 20.10 -3.37 20.07
CA VAL A 468 19.96 -2.22 20.97
C VAL A 468 21.06 -2.22 22.06
N PHE A 469 21.54 -3.40 22.45
CA PHE A 469 22.51 -3.58 23.53
C PHE A 469 23.88 -4.07 23.04
N ASN A 470 24.13 -3.94 21.75
CA ASN A 470 25.39 -4.27 21.19
C ASN A 470 26.50 -3.29 21.67
N SER A 471 27.76 -3.70 21.65
CA SER A 471 28.92 -2.90 22.13
C SER A 471 29.08 -1.58 21.39
N ASP A 472 28.48 -1.43 20.22
CA ASP A 472 28.53 -0.23 19.38
C ASP A 472 27.50 0.84 19.79
N GLY A 473 26.69 0.56 20.82
CA GLY A 473 25.73 1.48 21.40
C GLY A 473 24.27 1.23 20.94
N PRO A 474 23.36 2.09 21.31
CA PRO A 474 21.97 1.94 20.95
C PRO A 474 21.77 2.05 19.43
N ILE A 475 20.71 1.42 18.93
CA ILE A 475 20.27 1.59 17.53
C ILE A 475 20.24 3.08 17.19
N GLY A 476 20.92 3.45 16.09
CA GLY A 476 21.14 4.86 15.70
C GLY A 476 22.57 5.33 15.85
N ASN A 477 23.41 4.59 16.57
CA ASN A 477 24.87 4.78 16.58
C ASN A 477 25.61 3.71 15.78
N TYR A 478 24.86 2.90 15.02
CA TYR A 478 25.48 1.95 14.10
C TYR A 478 26.37 2.66 13.09
N GLN A 479 27.52 2.08 12.84
CA GLN A 479 28.20 2.32 11.58
C GLN A 479 27.47 1.48 10.52
N TRP A 480 26.49 2.10 9.87
CA TRP A 480 25.76 1.46 8.79
C TRP A 480 26.73 1.03 7.70
N ASP A 481 26.67 -0.23 7.32
CA ASP A 481 27.55 -0.79 6.30
C ASP A 481 27.11 -0.42 4.89
N ASP A 482 25.82 -0.24 4.68
CA ASP A 482 25.25 0.37 3.51
C ASP A 482 24.43 1.60 3.92
N ALA A 483 24.77 2.75 3.38
CA ALA A 483 24.07 4.00 3.68
C ALA A 483 24.17 4.97 2.51
N THR A 484 23.04 5.39 2.03
CA THR A 484 22.93 6.29 0.88
C THR A 484 22.30 7.61 1.28
N THR A 485 22.92 8.72 0.86
CA THR A 485 22.30 10.05 0.86
C THR A 485 22.03 10.46 -0.57
N SER A 486 20.77 10.70 -0.90
CA SER A 486 20.34 11.04 -2.25
C SER A 486 19.60 12.38 -2.29
N LEU A 487 19.97 13.20 -3.28
CA LEU A 487 19.34 14.48 -3.62
C LEU A 487 18.72 14.34 -5.01
N GLN A 488 17.43 14.55 -5.11
CA GLN A 488 16.68 14.38 -6.35
C GLN A 488 15.87 15.64 -6.60
N SER A 489 15.90 16.14 -7.82
CA SER A 489 14.96 17.16 -8.26
C SER A 489 14.40 16.80 -9.63
N ASP A 490 13.13 17.08 -9.82
CA ASP A 490 12.41 16.93 -11.07
C ASP A 490 11.67 18.23 -11.39
N ALA A 491 11.99 18.83 -12.53
CA ALA A 491 11.26 19.96 -13.09
C ALA A 491 10.52 19.49 -14.33
N ALA A 492 9.20 19.55 -14.31
CA ALA A 492 8.40 18.96 -15.37
C ALA A 492 7.36 19.92 -15.95
N ALA A 493 6.99 19.65 -17.20
CA ALA A 493 5.86 20.26 -17.88
C ALA A 493 4.93 19.16 -18.42
N PHE A 494 3.62 19.36 -18.37
CA PHE A 494 2.65 18.40 -18.85
C PHE A 494 1.46 19.06 -19.55
N LEU A 495 0.85 18.30 -20.44
CA LEU A 495 -0.39 18.64 -21.14
C LEU A 495 -1.30 17.42 -21.14
N LEU A 496 -2.55 17.63 -20.79
CA LEU A 496 -3.65 16.68 -21.02
C LEU A 496 -4.71 17.34 -21.88
N GLU A 497 -5.19 16.62 -22.85
CA GLU A 497 -6.24 17.05 -23.76
C GLU A 497 -7.32 15.98 -23.83
N ASP A 498 -8.54 16.36 -23.51
CA ASP A 498 -9.72 15.52 -23.55
C ASP A 498 -10.69 16.11 -24.58
N ALA A 499 -10.92 15.42 -25.69
CA ALA A 499 -11.73 15.88 -26.78
C ALA A 499 -12.90 14.93 -27.08
N LEU A 500 -14.10 15.36 -26.75
CA LEU A 500 -15.34 14.67 -27.08
C LEU A 500 -15.89 15.20 -28.42
N LEU A 501 -15.91 14.34 -29.44
CA LEU A 501 -16.38 14.64 -30.78
C LEU A 501 -17.78 14.05 -30.98
N PHE A 502 -18.69 14.86 -31.54
CA PHE A 502 -20.06 14.44 -31.91
C PHE A 502 -20.85 13.83 -30.73
N ASN A 503 -20.48 14.15 -29.51
CA ASN A 503 -21.02 13.57 -28.26
C ASN A 503 -20.84 12.03 -28.14
N HIS A 504 -19.99 11.42 -28.98
CA HIS A 504 -19.83 9.96 -29.02
C HIS A 504 -18.39 9.49 -29.00
N LEU A 505 -17.47 10.16 -29.68
CA LEU A 505 -16.08 9.73 -29.77
C LEU A 505 -15.21 10.60 -28.87
N ASP A 506 -14.60 9.99 -27.91
CA ASP A 506 -13.84 10.67 -26.85
C ASP A 506 -12.36 10.27 -26.95
N PHE A 507 -11.47 11.26 -27.08
CA PHE A 507 -10.04 11.11 -27.14
C PHE A 507 -9.40 11.77 -25.93
N LEU A 508 -8.64 11.00 -25.15
CA LEU A 508 -7.83 11.53 -24.07
C LEU A 508 -6.36 11.29 -24.39
N ALA A 509 -5.61 12.36 -24.55
CA ALA A 509 -4.18 12.34 -24.77
C ALA A 509 -3.46 13.12 -23.67
N GLY A 510 -2.32 12.63 -23.23
CA GLY A 510 -1.49 13.30 -22.24
C GLY A 510 -0.02 13.09 -22.55
N VAL A 511 0.79 14.12 -22.30
CA VAL A 511 2.25 14.08 -22.40
C VAL A 511 2.85 14.82 -21.21
N ARG A 512 3.99 14.33 -20.74
CA ARG A 512 4.80 14.94 -19.69
C ARG A 512 6.27 14.81 -20.05
N ASP A 513 7.01 15.89 -19.93
CA ASP A 513 8.45 15.96 -20.04
C ASP A 513 9.03 16.24 -18.66
N ASP A 514 9.79 15.29 -18.13
CA ASP A 514 10.46 15.38 -16.84
C ASP A 514 11.93 15.75 -17.05
N ASN A 515 12.50 16.54 -16.15
CA ASN A 515 13.91 16.91 -16.15
C ASN A 515 14.53 16.64 -14.80
N TYR A 516 15.06 15.44 -14.67
CA TYR A 516 15.68 14.98 -13.45
C TYR A 516 17.11 15.49 -13.28
N SER A 517 17.45 15.88 -12.05
CA SER A 517 18.83 16.05 -11.60
C SER A 517 19.02 15.18 -10.34
N LEU A 518 19.82 14.15 -10.47
CA LEU A 518 20.04 13.14 -9.46
C LEU A 518 21.47 13.24 -8.94
N LYS A 519 21.61 13.14 -7.62
CA LYS A 519 22.91 13.04 -6.96
C LYS A 519 22.80 12.05 -5.81
N SER A 520 23.76 11.18 -5.69
CA SER A 520 23.79 10.19 -4.63
C SER A 520 25.21 9.94 -4.16
N ASN A 521 25.35 9.66 -2.88
CA ASN A 521 26.61 9.41 -2.21
C ASN A 521 26.43 8.25 -1.25
N ASP A 522 27.28 7.25 -1.38
CA ASP A 522 27.40 6.19 -0.41
C ASP A 522 28.22 6.67 0.79
N THR A 523 27.66 6.56 1.98
CA THR A 523 28.27 6.91 3.26
C THR A 523 28.43 5.72 4.18
N GLY A 524 28.05 4.51 3.72
CA GLY A 524 28.19 3.26 4.43
C GLY A 524 29.65 2.80 4.58
N THR A 525 29.90 1.82 5.43
CA THR A 525 31.27 1.34 5.69
C THR A 525 31.80 0.41 4.61
N LEU A 526 30.93 -0.14 3.78
CA LEU A 526 31.28 -1.08 2.69
C LEU A 526 31.56 -0.41 1.36
N GLY A 527 31.04 0.80 1.16
CA GLY A 527 31.09 1.46 -0.13
C GLY A 527 32.30 2.36 -0.36
N THR A 528 32.31 3.03 -1.51
CA THR A 528 33.29 4.06 -1.85
C THR A 528 32.92 5.37 -1.18
N HIS A 529 33.35 5.54 0.06
CA HIS A 529 33.00 6.69 0.88
C HIS A 529 33.25 8.04 0.21
N GLY A 530 32.23 8.89 0.27
CA GLY A 530 32.33 10.31 -0.03
C GLY A 530 32.40 10.67 -1.50
N VAL A 531 32.19 9.74 -2.42
CA VAL A 531 32.15 10.00 -3.85
C VAL A 531 30.70 10.22 -4.29
N TRP A 532 30.40 11.43 -4.79
CA TRP A 532 29.09 11.74 -5.34
C TRP A 532 28.98 11.27 -6.80
N SER A 533 28.03 10.39 -7.05
CA SER A 533 27.55 10.09 -8.41
C SER A 533 26.47 11.11 -8.78
N SER A 534 26.41 11.51 -10.04
CA SER A 534 25.36 12.44 -10.50
C SER A 534 24.94 12.14 -11.93
N GLU A 535 23.64 12.30 -12.19
CA GLU A 535 23.05 12.08 -13.50
C GLU A 535 21.98 13.16 -13.78
N ARG A 536 21.78 13.46 -15.07
CA ARG A 536 20.63 14.21 -15.57
C ARG A 536 19.94 13.38 -16.62
N ALA A 537 18.60 13.32 -16.55
CA ALA A 537 17.80 12.58 -17.50
C ALA A 537 16.53 13.36 -17.82
N SER A 538 16.07 13.30 -19.07
CA SER A 538 14.85 13.98 -19.50
C SER A 538 13.92 12.99 -20.23
N PRO A 539 13.27 12.08 -19.52
CA PRO A 539 12.34 11.12 -20.09
C PRO A 539 10.99 11.76 -20.40
N VAL A 540 10.34 11.29 -21.48
CA VAL A 540 8.99 11.71 -21.87
C VAL A 540 8.00 10.60 -21.62
N SER A 541 6.99 10.88 -20.78
CA SER A 541 5.85 9.99 -20.50
C SER A 541 4.64 10.43 -21.32
N TYR A 542 3.80 9.50 -21.76
CA TYR A 542 2.58 9.80 -22.49
C TYR A 542 1.48 8.77 -22.29
N ASN A 543 0.25 9.24 -22.46
CA ASN A 543 -0.96 8.42 -22.45
C ASN A 543 -1.84 8.78 -23.64
N LEU A 544 -2.35 7.77 -24.32
CA LEU A 544 -3.26 7.91 -25.45
C LEU A 544 -4.44 6.98 -25.23
N SER A 545 -5.64 7.54 -25.22
CA SER A 545 -6.86 6.75 -25.01
C SER A 545 -7.94 7.19 -25.99
N VAL A 546 -8.80 6.25 -26.35
CA VAL A 546 -10.01 6.48 -27.13
C VAL A 546 -11.15 5.70 -26.51
N SER A 547 -12.31 6.35 -26.41
CA SER A 547 -13.55 5.66 -26.02
C SER A 547 -14.72 6.06 -26.90
N VAL A 548 -15.73 5.20 -26.95
CA VAL A 548 -16.98 5.46 -27.66
C VAL A 548 -18.10 5.57 -26.64
N LYS A 549 -18.62 6.79 -26.48
CA LYS A 549 -19.72 7.04 -25.55
C LYS A 549 -21.03 6.52 -26.13
N ASN A 550 -21.66 5.63 -25.44
CA ASN A 550 -22.98 5.09 -25.72
C ASN A 550 -23.74 4.93 -24.39
N PRO A 551 -25.04 5.21 -24.33
CA PRO A 551 -25.82 5.13 -23.10
C PRO A 551 -25.82 3.76 -22.41
N TYR A 552 -25.48 2.71 -23.14
CA TYR A 552 -25.51 1.33 -22.64
C TYR A 552 -24.12 0.78 -22.37
N LEU A 553 -23.09 1.20 -23.12
CA LEU A 553 -21.79 0.56 -23.11
C LEU A 553 -20.73 1.53 -23.62
N VAL A 554 -19.66 1.71 -22.86
CA VAL A 554 -18.53 2.60 -23.20
C VAL A 554 -17.28 1.75 -23.42
N PRO A 555 -17.04 1.23 -24.63
CA PRO A 555 -15.77 0.58 -24.96
C PRO A 555 -14.65 1.60 -25.03
N TYR A 556 -13.45 1.19 -24.61
CA TYR A 556 -12.25 2.04 -24.67
C TYR A 556 -10.99 1.24 -25.00
N PHE A 557 -9.99 1.95 -25.47
CA PHE A 557 -8.62 1.49 -25.60
C PHE A 557 -7.67 2.51 -25.04
N THR A 558 -6.62 2.05 -24.34
CA THR A 558 -5.57 2.90 -23.77
C THR A 558 -4.19 2.32 -24.07
N TYR A 559 -3.28 3.20 -24.48
CA TYR A 559 -1.85 2.94 -24.53
C TYR A 559 -1.12 4.01 -23.71
N ALA A 560 -0.32 3.56 -22.73
CA ALA A 560 0.47 4.49 -21.92
C ALA A 560 1.93 4.02 -21.82
N ARG A 561 2.83 4.99 -21.78
CA ARG A 561 4.23 4.80 -21.42
C ARG A 561 4.59 5.84 -20.37
N ALA A 562 5.13 5.40 -19.27
CA ALA A 562 5.61 6.29 -18.20
C ALA A 562 7.03 5.90 -17.79
N HIS A 563 7.67 6.83 -17.14
CA HIS A 563 8.97 6.64 -16.51
C HIS A 563 8.83 6.84 -15.00
N SER A 564 9.67 6.18 -14.23
CA SER A 564 9.73 6.31 -12.78
C SER A 564 11.18 6.32 -12.33
N LEU A 565 11.44 6.92 -11.18
CA LEU A 565 12.72 6.72 -10.52
C LEU A 565 12.77 5.33 -9.91
N ASN A 566 13.88 4.65 -10.09
CA ASN A 566 14.23 3.43 -9.39
C ASN A 566 14.75 3.83 -7.99
N LEU A 567 13.92 3.60 -6.98
CA LEU A 567 14.16 4.02 -5.60
C LEU A 567 14.27 2.80 -4.70
N ASP A 568 15.12 2.90 -3.67
CA ASP A 568 15.12 1.95 -2.57
C ASP A 568 13.88 2.11 -1.65
N GLN A 569 13.80 1.30 -0.60
CA GLN A 569 12.68 1.34 0.36
C GLN A 569 12.55 2.68 1.10
N GLY A 570 13.64 3.42 1.27
CA GLY A 570 13.67 4.74 1.92
C GLY A 570 13.43 5.91 0.96
N GLY A 571 13.33 5.65 -0.34
CA GLY A 571 13.14 6.65 -1.38
C GLY A 571 14.44 7.27 -1.88
N ALA A 572 15.60 6.67 -1.62
CA ALA A 572 16.88 7.10 -2.18
C ALA A 572 17.12 6.50 -3.57
N VAL A 573 17.83 7.21 -4.43
CA VAL A 573 18.43 6.65 -5.65
C VAL A 573 19.84 6.19 -5.29
N LEU A 574 20.13 4.93 -5.54
CA LEU A 574 21.43 4.34 -5.19
C LEU A 574 22.55 4.86 -6.11
N PRO A 575 23.79 5.04 -5.60
CA PRO A 575 24.93 5.48 -6.42
C PRO A 575 25.26 4.54 -7.58
N SER A 576 25.05 3.25 -7.40
CA SER A 576 25.20 2.21 -8.42
C SER A 576 24.27 2.43 -9.63
N LEU A 577 23.02 2.77 -9.39
CA LEU A 577 22.02 3.06 -10.44
C LEU A 577 22.36 4.31 -11.22
N ILE A 578 22.85 5.34 -10.56
CA ILE A 578 23.32 6.57 -11.24
C ILE A 578 24.54 6.27 -12.11
N SER A 579 25.50 5.50 -11.59
CA SER A 579 26.73 5.15 -12.31
C SER A 579 26.46 4.20 -13.49
N GLY A 580 25.43 3.33 -13.36
CA GLY A 580 24.96 2.42 -14.39
C GLY A 580 24.04 3.04 -15.44
N HIS A 581 23.55 4.28 -15.22
CA HIS A 581 22.48 4.92 -16.01
C HIS A 581 21.15 4.17 -15.93
N ASP A 582 20.88 3.52 -14.80
CA ASP A 582 19.70 2.71 -14.52
C ASP A 582 18.75 3.37 -13.51
N ALA A 583 18.99 4.65 -13.17
CA ALA A 583 18.16 5.40 -12.22
C ALA A 583 16.72 5.65 -12.71
N ILE A 584 16.46 5.51 -14.02
CA ILE A 584 15.14 5.73 -14.64
C ILE A 584 14.58 4.41 -15.16
N GLY A 585 13.52 3.93 -14.55
CA GLY A 585 12.73 2.82 -15.03
C GLY A 585 11.72 3.22 -16.12
N THR A 586 11.34 2.28 -16.94
CA THR A 586 10.31 2.48 -18.00
C THR A 586 9.17 1.49 -17.81
N SER A 587 7.96 1.98 -18.06
CA SER A 587 6.74 1.21 -18.00
C SER A 587 5.84 1.40 -19.19
N THR A 588 5.09 0.36 -19.53
CA THR A 588 4.10 0.42 -20.59
C THR A 588 2.81 -0.26 -20.19
N LEU A 589 1.68 0.27 -20.68
CA LEU A 589 0.36 -0.34 -20.55
C LEU A 589 -0.33 -0.36 -21.91
N ARG A 590 -0.98 -1.49 -22.20
CA ARG A 590 -2.00 -1.65 -23.24
C ARG A 590 -3.23 -2.20 -22.57
N GLU A 591 -4.34 -1.51 -22.70
CA GLU A 591 -5.60 -1.91 -22.07
C GLU A 591 -6.76 -1.69 -23.04
N ILE A 592 -7.61 -2.68 -23.15
CA ILE A 592 -8.90 -2.59 -23.86
C ILE A 592 -9.98 -2.99 -22.88
N GLY A 593 -11.02 -2.19 -22.79
CA GLY A 593 -12.07 -2.46 -21.81
C GLY A 593 -13.43 -1.92 -22.24
N VAL A 594 -14.38 -2.19 -21.39
CA VAL A 594 -15.75 -1.76 -21.56
C VAL A 594 -16.34 -1.44 -20.20
N LYS A 595 -17.11 -0.35 -20.14
CA LYS A 595 -17.81 0.09 -18.93
C LYS A 595 -19.27 0.35 -19.22
N THR A 596 -20.10 0.23 -18.19
CA THR A 596 -21.52 0.55 -18.28
C THR A 596 -22.05 1.10 -16.97
N SER A 597 -23.01 2.01 -17.08
CA SER A 597 -23.87 2.46 -15.98
C SER A 597 -25.32 2.34 -16.43
N LEU A 598 -26.07 1.46 -15.80
CA LEU A 598 -27.43 1.13 -16.19
C LEU A 598 -28.42 1.31 -15.03
N PHE A 599 -29.72 1.28 -15.36
CA PHE A 599 -30.81 1.41 -14.39
C PHE A 599 -30.73 2.71 -13.58
N ASN A 600 -30.43 3.84 -14.25
CA ASN A 600 -30.25 5.14 -13.63
C ASN A 600 -29.14 5.12 -12.58
N GLY A 601 -27.95 4.64 -12.96
CA GLY A 601 -26.77 4.59 -12.10
C GLY A 601 -26.79 3.49 -11.03
N ARG A 602 -27.86 2.68 -10.94
CA ARG A 602 -27.94 1.60 -9.93
C ARG A 602 -27.05 0.41 -10.23
N LEU A 603 -26.59 0.24 -11.47
CA LEU A 603 -25.64 -0.78 -11.87
C LEU A 603 -24.42 -0.11 -12.51
N TYR A 604 -23.27 -0.34 -11.95
CA TYR A 604 -21.98 -0.11 -12.59
C TYR A 604 -21.31 -1.45 -12.86
N ALA A 605 -20.81 -1.63 -14.07
CA ALA A 605 -19.94 -2.76 -14.38
C ALA A 605 -18.80 -2.32 -15.31
N ALA A 606 -17.64 -2.93 -15.10
CA ALA A 606 -16.46 -2.74 -15.92
C ALA A 606 -15.79 -4.08 -16.19
N ALA A 607 -15.20 -4.22 -17.38
CA ALA A 607 -14.35 -5.34 -17.72
C ALA A 607 -13.22 -4.87 -18.63
N ASP A 608 -12.02 -5.38 -18.42
CA ASP A 608 -10.86 -5.04 -19.23
C ASP A 608 -9.89 -6.21 -19.41
N LEU A 609 -9.12 -6.12 -20.47
CA LEU A 609 -7.96 -6.94 -20.78
C LEU A 609 -6.75 -6.01 -20.83
N TYR A 610 -5.68 -6.39 -20.15
CA TYR A 610 -4.48 -5.59 -20.10
C TYR A 610 -3.21 -6.40 -20.35
N GLU A 611 -2.19 -5.69 -20.81
CA GLU A 611 -0.79 -6.07 -20.78
C GLU A 611 0.02 -4.88 -20.27
N GLN A 612 0.78 -5.08 -19.21
CA GLN A 612 1.69 -4.07 -18.68
C GLN A 612 3.08 -4.66 -18.46
N THR A 613 4.10 -3.80 -18.62
CA THR A 613 5.49 -4.11 -18.28
C THR A 613 6.02 -3.04 -17.33
N ASN A 614 6.89 -3.41 -16.41
CA ASN A 614 7.57 -2.49 -15.53
C ASN A 614 9.04 -2.88 -15.34
N GLN A 615 9.83 -1.89 -14.99
CA GLN A 615 11.18 -2.04 -14.47
C GLN A 615 11.21 -1.46 -13.06
N TYR A 616 11.87 -2.13 -12.15
CA TYR A 616 12.05 -1.71 -10.77
C TYR A 616 13.41 -2.17 -10.26
N VAL A 617 13.84 -1.62 -9.13
CA VAL A 617 15.06 -2.04 -8.45
C VAL A 617 14.74 -3.17 -7.49
N ASP A 618 15.49 -4.25 -7.57
CA ASP A 618 15.58 -5.21 -6.49
C ASP A 618 16.34 -4.53 -5.32
N VAL A 619 15.72 -4.50 -4.16
CA VAL A 619 16.27 -3.78 -2.99
C VAL A 619 17.40 -4.53 -2.29
N TYR A 620 17.62 -5.79 -2.67
CA TYR A 620 18.64 -6.64 -2.05
C TYR A 620 19.95 -6.67 -2.84
N ASP A 621 19.88 -6.76 -4.15
CA ASP A 621 21.07 -6.82 -5.00
C ASP A 621 21.30 -5.58 -5.86
N GLU A 622 20.44 -4.55 -5.68
CA GLU A 622 20.48 -3.28 -6.41
C GLU A 622 20.41 -3.42 -7.93
N SER A 623 19.91 -4.54 -8.40
CA SER A 623 19.79 -4.80 -9.84
C SER A 623 18.47 -4.29 -10.41
N ILE A 624 18.43 -4.14 -11.72
CA ILE A 624 17.20 -3.80 -12.43
C ILE A 624 16.45 -5.07 -12.82
N ASP A 625 15.31 -5.23 -12.24
CA ASP A 625 14.34 -6.25 -12.56
C ASP A 625 13.27 -5.72 -13.52
N ALA A 626 12.65 -6.63 -14.26
CA ALA A 626 11.55 -6.29 -15.14
C ALA A 626 10.47 -7.35 -15.10
N GLN A 627 9.23 -6.88 -14.97
CA GLN A 627 8.04 -7.75 -14.95
C GLN A 627 7.10 -7.46 -16.10
N ARG A 628 6.34 -8.46 -16.49
CA ARG A 628 5.19 -8.34 -17.38
C ARG A 628 3.98 -9.01 -16.77
N SER A 629 2.92 -8.25 -16.63
CA SER A 629 1.62 -8.74 -16.19
C SER A 629 0.60 -8.65 -17.32
N LYS A 630 -0.16 -9.72 -17.54
CA LYS A 630 -1.30 -9.77 -18.44
C LYS A 630 -2.50 -10.31 -17.70
N GLY A 631 -3.67 -9.75 -17.96
CA GLY A 631 -4.84 -10.20 -17.24
C GLY A 631 -6.16 -9.77 -17.85
N PHE A 632 -7.20 -10.30 -17.23
CA PHE A 632 -8.59 -9.92 -17.38
C PHE A 632 -9.13 -9.52 -16.01
N GLU A 633 -9.77 -8.38 -15.95
CA GLU A 633 -10.40 -7.87 -14.73
C GLU A 633 -11.87 -7.55 -14.99
N THR A 634 -12.69 -7.71 -13.96
CA THR A 634 -14.07 -7.26 -13.98
C THR A 634 -14.52 -6.80 -12.61
N GLU A 635 -15.33 -5.77 -12.59
CA GLU A 635 -15.93 -5.19 -11.39
C GLU A 635 -17.43 -5.00 -11.63
N LEU A 636 -18.21 -5.37 -10.62
CA LEU A 636 -19.67 -5.21 -10.60
C LEU A 636 -20.08 -4.53 -9.31
N ARG A 637 -20.91 -3.49 -9.41
CA ARG A 637 -21.59 -2.83 -8.29
C ARG A 637 -23.05 -2.63 -8.64
N TYR A 638 -23.94 -3.14 -7.81
CA TYR A 638 -25.36 -3.16 -8.13
C TYR A 638 -26.25 -2.91 -6.91
N LEU A 639 -27.05 -1.87 -6.99
CA LEU A 639 -28.16 -1.62 -6.07
C LEU A 639 -29.40 -2.39 -6.58
N ALA A 640 -29.51 -3.67 -6.22
CA ALA A 640 -30.58 -4.54 -6.67
C ALA A 640 -31.96 -4.01 -6.21
N THR A 641 -32.03 -3.51 -4.99
CA THR A 641 -33.17 -2.79 -4.44
C THR A 641 -32.72 -1.57 -3.63
N LYS A 642 -33.65 -0.81 -3.05
CA LYS A 642 -33.33 0.27 -2.11
C LYS A 642 -32.64 -0.22 -0.83
N SER A 643 -32.72 -1.52 -0.53
CA SER A 643 -32.19 -2.15 0.67
C SER A 643 -31.13 -3.20 0.39
N LEU A 644 -30.85 -3.56 -0.84
CA LEU A 644 -29.91 -4.62 -1.20
C LEU A 644 -28.87 -4.12 -2.21
N GLY A 645 -27.60 -4.10 -1.79
CA GLY A 645 -26.44 -3.82 -2.62
C GLY A 645 -25.59 -5.07 -2.83
N LEU A 646 -25.00 -5.19 -4.00
CA LEU A 646 -24.09 -6.26 -4.38
C LEU A 646 -22.81 -5.67 -4.94
N THR A 647 -21.64 -6.22 -4.55
CA THR A 647 -20.35 -5.93 -5.15
C THR A 647 -19.64 -7.22 -5.51
N GLY A 648 -18.91 -7.23 -6.60
CA GLY A 648 -18.14 -8.39 -7.01
C GLY A 648 -17.00 -8.02 -7.91
N THR A 649 -15.89 -8.75 -7.78
CA THR A 649 -14.70 -8.59 -8.60
C THR A 649 -14.17 -9.93 -9.05
N VAL A 650 -13.56 -9.98 -10.23
CA VAL A 650 -12.79 -11.13 -10.70
C VAL A 650 -11.53 -10.62 -11.38
N THR A 651 -10.40 -11.21 -11.04
CA THR A 651 -9.10 -10.98 -11.64
C THR A 651 -8.53 -12.30 -12.13
N LEU A 652 -8.19 -12.37 -13.39
CA LEU A 652 -7.38 -13.44 -13.96
C LEU A 652 -6.07 -12.83 -14.42
N GLN A 653 -4.95 -13.27 -13.86
CA GLN A 653 -3.66 -12.65 -14.17
C GLN A 653 -2.55 -13.66 -14.37
N HIS A 654 -1.56 -13.25 -15.14
CA HIS A 654 -0.35 -14.00 -15.39
C HIS A 654 0.85 -13.06 -15.34
N VAL A 655 1.69 -13.23 -14.34
CA VAL A 655 2.86 -12.38 -14.08
C VAL A 655 4.12 -13.17 -14.44
N GLN A 656 5.01 -12.53 -15.18
CA GLN A 656 6.29 -13.10 -15.61
C GLN A 656 7.41 -12.15 -15.25
N GLN A 657 8.50 -12.71 -14.73
CA GLN A 657 9.77 -12.02 -14.60
C GLN A 657 10.49 -12.00 -15.93
N LEU A 658 10.72 -10.82 -16.50
CA LEU A 658 11.36 -10.67 -17.81
C LEU A 658 12.90 -10.58 -17.71
N ALA A 659 13.37 -9.94 -16.65
CA ALA A 659 14.77 -9.84 -16.30
C ALA A 659 14.90 -9.94 -14.79
N SER A 660 15.95 -10.51 -14.33
CA SER A 660 16.30 -10.66 -12.92
C SER A 660 17.77 -10.31 -12.74
N GLY A 661 18.10 -9.67 -11.66
CA GLY A 661 19.44 -9.24 -11.31
C GLY A 661 20.43 -10.37 -11.07
N ASN A 662 21.58 -10.01 -10.54
CA ASN A 662 22.70 -10.96 -10.36
C ASN A 662 22.58 -11.84 -9.12
N GLY A 663 21.72 -11.50 -8.20
CA GLY A 663 21.32 -12.27 -7.05
C GLY A 663 22.33 -12.44 -5.92
N SER A 664 21.82 -12.32 -4.71
CA SER A 664 22.50 -12.82 -3.52
C SER A 664 22.50 -14.35 -3.48
N GLY A 665 23.39 -14.92 -2.71
CA GLY A 665 23.42 -16.37 -2.50
C GLY A 665 22.29 -16.84 -1.57
N PRO A 666 21.99 -18.13 -1.55
CA PRO A 666 20.96 -18.68 -0.68
C PRO A 666 21.37 -18.64 0.79
N PHE A 667 20.40 -18.31 1.65
CA PHE A 667 20.52 -18.41 3.11
C PHE A 667 19.75 -19.63 3.62
N LEU A 668 20.41 -20.53 4.32
CA LEU A 668 19.80 -21.73 4.89
C LEU A 668 20.18 -21.89 6.35
N ILE A 669 19.21 -22.19 7.20
CA ILE A 669 19.40 -22.40 8.63
C ILE A 669 19.62 -23.88 8.94
N ILE A 670 19.01 -24.78 8.19
CA ILE A 670 19.18 -26.23 8.34
C ILE A 670 19.48 -26.89 7.00
N THR A 671 20.09 -28.07 7.04
CA THR A 671 20.28 -28.89 5.84
C THR A 671 18.98 -29.62 5.47
N PRO A 672 18.74 -29.92 4.21
CA PRO A 672 17.62 -30.77 3.80
C PRO A 672 17.58 -32.11 4.54
N ALA A 673 18.74 -32.76 4.73
CA ALA A 673 18.83 -34.02 5.45
C ALA A 673 18.44 -33.90 6.93
N GLN A 674 18.80 -32.79 7.60
CA GLN A 674 18.38 -32.51 8.98
C GLN A 674 16.88 -32.24 9.10
N ALA A 675 16.28 -31.65 8.07
CA ALA A 675 14.84 -31.46 7.98
C ALA A 675 14.07 -32.74 7.61
N GLY A 676 14.77 -33.82 7.31
CA GLY A 676 14.17 -35.10 6.89
C GLY A 676 13.55 -35.06 5.50
N ILE A 677 14.03 -34.16 4.63
CA ILE A 677 13.49 -33.92 3.29
C ILE A 677 14.50 -34.33 2.20
N THR A 678 13.98 -34.76 1.08
CA THR A 678 14.75 -35.14 -0.11
C THR A 678 14.41 -34.20 -1.26
N GLY A 679 15.44 -33.61 -1.87
CA GLY A 679 15.22 -32.64 -2.94
C GLY A 679 15.17 -31.19 -2.43
N VAL A 680 15.23 -30.28 -3.36
CA VAL A 680 15.36 -28.85 -3.06
C VAL A 680 14.04 -28.25 -2.58
N GLU A 681 12.95 -28.68 -3.16
CA GLU A 681 11.60 -28.24 -2.84
C GLU A 681 11.13 -28.59 -1.44
N GLY A 682 11.87 -29.46 -0.76
CA GLY A 682 11.52 -29.87 0.55
C GLY A 682 12.44 -29.38 1.66
N TYR A 683 13.47 -28.60 1.38
CA TYR A 683 14.37 -28.15 2.44
C TYR A 683 13.67 -27.14 3.37
N GLY A 684 14.02 -27.19 4.62
CA GLY A 684 13.57 -26.21 5.60
C GLY A 684 14.63 -25.12 5.80
N GLY A 685 14.20 -23.96 6.26
CA GLY A 685 15.06 -22.82 6.52
C GLY A 685 14.59 -21.57 5.76
N MET A 686 15.29 -20.49 5.93
CA MET A 686 15.14 -19.32 5.10
C MET A 686 16.04 -19.47 3.88
N PHE A 687 15.47 -19.26 2.71
CA PHE A 687 16.17 -19.34 1.45
C PHE A 687 15.84 -18.12 0.61
N GLU A 688 16.81 -17.32 0.35
CA GLU A 688 16.69 -16.14 -0.48
C GLU A 688 17.71 -16.25 -1.63
N THR A 689 17.21 -16.22 -2.84
CA THR A 689 18.02 -16.21 -4.06
C THR A 689 17.17 -15.80 -5.22
N ASN A 690 17.76 -15.24 -6.24
CA ASN A 690 17.01 -14.93 -7.45
C ASN A 690 16.99 -16.08 -8.47
N ALA A 691 16.08 -15.97 -9.41
CA ALA A 691 15.89 -16.96 -10.45
C ALA A 691 17.12 -17.16 -11.34
N LYS A 692 17.93 -16.13 -11.55
CA LYS A 692 19.17 -16.22 -12.34
C LYS A 692 20.22 -17.09 -11.67
N PHE A 693 20.35 -16.99 -10.33
CA PHE A 693 21.22 -17.88 -9.57
C PHE A 693 20.81 -19.35 -9.73
N LEU A 694 19.51 -19.62 -9.79
CA LEU A 694 18.97 -20.95 -10.05
C LEU A 694 19.04 -21.38 -11.52
N GLY A 695 19.63 -20.58 -12.39
CA GLY A 695 19.72 -20.86 -13.83
C GLY A 695 18.39 -20.76 -14.56
N MET A 696 17.39 -20.12 -13.98
CA MET A 696 16.11 -19.84 -14.64
C MET A 696 16.31 -18.76 -15.70
N GLY A 697 15.78 -18.99 -16.87
CA GLY A 697 15.83 -18.03 -17.97
C GLY A 697 14.81 -16.90 -17.77
N ASN A 698 15.00 -15.80 -18.50
CA ASN A 698 14.03 -14.70 -18.52
C ASN A 698 12.64 -15.19 -18.98
N GLY A 699 11.59 -14.62 -18.44
CA GLY A 699 10.19 -14.95 -18.78
C GLY A 699 9.58 -16.07 -17.95
N TYR A 700 10.18 -16.47 -16.83
CA TYR A 700 9.54 -17.43 -15.93
C TYR A 700 8.31 -16.84 -15.24
N THR A 701 7.36 -17.70 -14.88
CA THR A 701 6.13 -17.28 -14.22
C THR A 701 6.39 -17.06 -12.73
N LEU A 702 5.99 -15.88 -12.23
CA LEU A 702 5.97 -15.61 -10.80
C LEU A 702 4.79 -16.35 -10.16
N HIS A 703 5.09 -17.22 -9.24
CA HIS A 703 4.10 -17.99 -8.50
C HIS A 703 3.67 -17.36 -7.18
N THR A 704 4.35 -16.32 -6.71
CA THR A 704 3.96 -15.56 -5.51
C THR A 704 2.66 -14.77 -5.71
N THR A 705 2.28 -14.52 -6.96
CA THR A 705 1.05 -13.83 -7.33
C THR A 705 -0.06 -14.84 -7.70
N PRO A 706 -1.26 -14.77 -7.10
CA PRO A 706 -2.36 -15.66 -7.46
C PRO A 706 -2.82 -15.40 -8.90
N ARG A 707 -3.08 -16.48 -9.65
CA ARG A 707 -3.60 -16.38 -11.01
C ARG A 707 -5.06 -15.97 -11.08
N VAL A 708 -5.80 -16.27 -10.03
CA VAL A 708 -7.22 -15.93 -9.90
C VAL A 708 -7.45 -15.33 -8.53
N ALA A 709 -7.99 -14.13 -8.50
CA ALA A 709 -8.54 -13.50 -7.30
C ALA A 709 -9.99 -13.09 -7.59
N ALA A 710 -10.90 -13.31 -6.66
CA ALA A 710 -12.29 -12.97 -6.84
C ALA A 710 -12.96 -12.59 -5.52
N SER A 711 -13.98 -11.75 -5.59
CA SER A 711 -14.81 -11.41 -4.45
C SER A 711 -16.29 -11.33 -4.82
N LEU A 712 -17.14 -11.59 -3.83
CA LEU A 712 -18.58 -11.36 -3.94
C LEU A 712 -19.14 -10.99 -2.57
N PHE A 713 -19.73 -9.80 -2.47
CA PHE A 713 -20.33 -9.29 -1.24
C PHE A 713 -21.76 -8.85 -1.49
N ALA A 714 -22.59 -9.05 -0.48
CA ALA A 714 -23.96 -8.55 -0.42
C ALA A 714 -24.16 -7.77 0.87
N THR A 715 -24.86 -6.66 0.79
CA THR A 715 -25.24 -5.86 1.95
C THR A 715 -26.72 -5.57 1.91
N TYR A 716 -27.39 -5.85 3.01
CA TYR A 716 -28.81 -5.54 3.22
C TYR A 716 -28.93 -4.47 4.30
N ASP A 717 -29.70 -3.46 4.01
CA ASP A 717 -29.95 -2.34 4.93
C ASP A 717 -31.45 -2.12 5.13
N GLN A 718 -31.91 -2.22 6.36
CA GLN A 718 -33.29 -1.94 6.72
C GLN A 718 -33.44 -0.48 7.17
N ARG A 719 -33.42 0.43 6.19
CA ARG A 719 -33.66 1.87 6.38
C ARG A 719 -32.81 2.51 7.46
N GLY A 720 -31.55 2.08 7.61
CA GLY A 720 -30.64 2.61 8.63
C GLY A 720 -30.91 2.18 10.06
N VAL A 721 -31.84 1.25 10.29
CA VAL A 721 -32.15 0.75 11.65
C VAL A 721 -31.29 -0.47 12.00
N TRP A 722 -31.15 -1.39 11.05
CA TRP A 722 -30.30 -2.55 11.14
C TRP A 722 -29.88 -3.01 9.75
N GLY A 723 -28.81 -3.73 9.66
CA GLY A 723 -28.34 -4.28 8.40
C GLY A 723 -27.45 -5.50 8.58
N LEU A 724 -27.26 -6.20 7.47
CA LEU A 724 -26.39 -7.35 7.37
C LEU A 724 -25.45 -7.17 6.19
N THR A 725 -24.23 -7.61 6.36
CA THR A 725 -23.23 -7.68 5.30
C THR A 725 -22.62 -9.07 5.30
N GLY A 726 -22.36 -9.62 4.15
CA GLY A 726 -21.67 -10.89 4.05
C GLY A 726 -21.09 -11.09 2.67
N GLY A 727 -19.97 -11.79 2.60
CA GLY A 727 -19.32 -12.05 1.35
C GLY A 727 -18.16 -13.01 1.47
N LEU A 728 -17.52 -13.23 0.35
CA LEU A 728 -16.37 -14.10 0.25
C LEU A 728 -15.31 -13.49 -0.65
N THR A 729 -14.07 -13.81 -0.35
CA THR A 729 -12.90 -13.62 -1.23
C THR A 729 -12.29 -14.97 -1.55
N TYR A 730 -11.74 -15.09 -2.75
CA TYR A 730 -11.04 -16.28 -3.22
C TYR A 730 -9.71 -15.87 -3.84
N ASP A 731 -8.65 -16.54 -3.41
CA ASP A 731 -7.34 -16.52 -4.07
C ASP A 731 -6.95 -17.94 -4.47
N SER A 732 -6.46 -18.08 -5.71
CA SER A 732 -5.91 -19.34 -6.18
C SER A 732 -4.58 -19.64 -5.48
N TRP A 733 -4.08 -20.86 -5.64
CA TRP A 733 -2.79 -21.26 -5.08
C TRP A 733 -1.66 -20.32 -5.51
N THR A 734 -0.68 -20.13 -4.61
CA THR A 734 0.56 -19.41 -4.85
C THR A 734 1.77 -20.28 -4.50
N GLY A 735 2.96 -19.83 -4.84
CA GLY A 735 4.20 -20.46 -4.44
C GLY A 735 4.79 -19.78 -3.20
N GLY A 736 5.37 -20.56 -2.31
CA GLY A 736 6.08 -20.07 -1.12
C GLY A 736 7.59 -20.18 -1.21
N SER A 737 8.13 -20.45 -2.37
CA SER A 737 9.58 -20.53 -2.62
C SER A 737 9.88 -20.43 -4.12
N ILE A 738 11.12 -20.17 -4.50
CA ILE A 738 11.58 -20.31 -5.88
C ILE A 738 11.91 -21.79 -6.14
N PRO A 739 11.54 -22.28 -7.27
CA PRO A 739 10.67 -21.80 -8.35
C PRO A 739 9.18 -22.09 -8.15
N GLY A 740 8.65 -21.99 -6.94
CA GLY A 740 7.30 -22.39 -6.57
C GLY A 740 7.22 -23.87 -6.16
N SER A 741 8.29 -24.41 -5.65
CA SER A 741 8.43 -25.79 -5.16
C SER A 741 7.58 -26.05 -3.92
N ILE A 742 7.39 -25.05 -3.06
CA ILE A 742 6.42 -25.08 -1.97
C ILE A 742 5.11 -24.48 -2.46
N ARG A 743 4.06 -25.29 -2.44
CA ARG A 743 2.74 -24.87 -2.90
C ARG A 743 1.86 -24.46 -1.74
N LEU A 744 1.46 -23.21 -1.72
CA LEU A 744 0.47 -22.65 -0.81
C LEU A 744 -0.93 -22.85 -1.40
N PRO A 745 -1.82 -23.60 -0.74
CA PRO A 745 -3.13 -23.92 -1.32
C PRO A 745 -4.00 -22.68 -1.45
N GLY A 746 -4.78 -22.62 -2.53
CA GLY A 746 -5.79 -21.58 -2.70
C GLY A 746 -6.85 -21.65 -1.58
N TYR A 747 -7.48 -20.53 -1.31
CA TYR A 747 -8.42 -20.41 -0.20
C TYR A 747 -9.63 -19.54 -0.51
N VAL A 748 -10.70 -19.78 0.24
CA VAL A 748 -11.87 -18.91 0.32
C VAL A 748 -11.98 -18.42 1.75
N LEU A 749 -12.04 -17.10 1.92
CA LEU A 749 -12.37 -16.47 3.20
C LEU A 749 -13.79 -15.94 3.14
N VAL A 750 -14.54 -16.17 4.21
CA VAL A 750 -15.91 -15.69 4.37
C VAL A 750 -15.91 -14.62 5.45
N LYS A 751 -16.39 -13.44 5.09
CA LYS A 751 -16.64 -12.33 6.03
C LYS A 751 -18.14 -12.16 6.26
N GLY A 752 -18.50 -11.68 7.45
CA GLY A 752 -19.89 -11.35 7.78
C GLY A 752 -19.96 -10.22 8.78
N GLY A 753 -21.01 -9.42 8.71
CA GLY A 753 -21.24 -8.32 9.62
C GLY A 753 -22.72 -8.06 9.83
N ALA A 754 -23.05 -7.49 10.96
CA ALA A 754 -24.39 -7.02 11.30
C ALA A 754 -24.28 -5.71 12.09
N TYR A 755 -25.21 -4.80 11.86
CA TYR A 755 -25.33 -3.63 12.71
C TYR A 755 -26.77 -3.40 13.17
N ALA A 756 -26.90 -2.70 14.28
CA ALA A 756 -28.19 -2.22 14.77
C ALA A 756 -28.04 -0.86 15.44
N MET A 757 -29.06 0.00 15.24
CA MET A 757 -29.17 1.29 15.92
C MET A 757 -29.89 1.13 17.26
N PHE A 758 -29.34 1.69 18.30
CA PHE A 758 -29.93 1.72 19.62
C PHE A 758 -29.73 3.08 20.30
N LYS A 759 -30.82 3.79 20.59
CA LYS A 759 -30.78 5.13 21.27
C LYS A 759 -29.80 6.15 20.64
N GLY A 760 -29.71 6.14 19.32
CA GLY A 760 -28.82 7.06 18.58
C GLY A 760 -27.35 6.62 18.55
N ALA A 761 -27.02 5.46 19.11
CA ALA A 761 -25.73 4.79 18.89
C ALA A 761 -25.91 3.64 17.88
N ARG A 762 -24.86 3.31 17.18
CA ARG A 762 -24.79 2.16 16.28
C ARG A 762 -23.84 1.12 16.90
N ALA A 763 -24.29 -0.11 16.97
CA ALA A 763 -23.50 -1.26 17.37
C ALA A 763 -23.29 -2.14 16.15
N ASP A 764 -22.03 -2.40 15.81
CA ASP A 764 -21.61 -3.26 14.72
C ASP A 764 -20.91 -4.51 15.29
N PHE A 765 -21.14 -5.62 14.64
CA PHE A 765 -20.45 -6.85 14.90
C PHE A 765 -19.93 -7.41 13.57
N TYR A 766 -18.64 -7.69 13.51
CA TYR A 766 -17.98 -8.26 12.33
C TYR A 766 -17.30 -9.58 12.65
N VAL A 767 -17.23 -10.42 11.66
CA VAL A 767 -16.51 -11.70 11.70
C VAL A 767 -15.70 -11.84 10.42
N ASP A 768 -14.38 -11.81 10.56
CA ASP A 768 -13.45 -12.16 9.48
C ASP A 768 -13.08 -13.63 9.57
N ASN A 769 -12.81 -14.24 8.41
CA ASN A 769 -12.51 -15.65 8.31
C ASN A 769 -13.50 -16.51 9.13
N LEU A 770 -14.81 -16.34 8.90
CA LEU A 770 -15.91 -16.97 9.64
C LEU A 770 -15.72 -18.49 9.78
N LEU A 771 -15.22 -19.14 8.74
CA LEU A 771 -14.99 -20.58 8.70
C LEU A 771 -13.70 -21.02 9.41
N ASN A 772 -12.94 -20.09 9.96
CA ASN A 772 -11.61 -20.31 10.54
C ASN A 772 -10.69 -21.10 9.60
N LYS A 773 -10.71 -20.71 8.32
CA LYS A 773 -9.90 -21.36 7.29
C LYS A 773 -8.42 -21.09 7.57
N ARG A 774 -7.62 -22.13 7.62
CA ARG A 774 -6.17 -22.02 7.60
C ARG A 774 -5.74 -21.71 6.17
N TYR A 775 -4.97 -20.67 6.01
CA TYR A 775 -4.42 -20.20 4.72
C TYR A 775 -3.05 -19.58 4.94
N PHE A 776 -2.38 -19.26 3.85
CA PHE A 776 -1.04 -18.69 3.85
C PHE A 776 -1.00 -17.53 2.88
N ILE A 777 -0.20 -16.52 3.21
CA ILE A 777 0.07 -15.37 2.39
C ILE A 777 1.50 -15.53 1.86
N ALA A 778 1.65 -15.46 0.54
CA ALA A 778 2.96 -15.43 -0.08
C ALA A 778 3.65 -14.10 0.25
N GLU A 779 4.92 -14.15 0.62
CA GLU A 779 5.74 -12.95 0.71
C GLU A 779 5.94 -12.38 -0.69
N TYR A 780 5.93 -11.06 -0.79
CA TYR A 780 6.05 -10.35 -2.06
C TYR A 780 7.50 -10.31 -2.55
N ASP A 781 8.41 -10.96 -1.91
CA ASP A 781 9.75 -10.98 -2.46
C ASP A 781 9.75 -11.71 -3.81
N VAL A 782 10.12 -10.97 -4.83
CA VAL A 782 9.95 -11.36 -6.22
C VAL A 782 10.79 -12.57 -6.56
N ASP A 783 11.88 -12.73 -5.85
CA ASP A 783 12.89 -13.68 -6.22
C ASP A 783 12.88 -14.93 -5.40
N SER A 784 12.36 -14.92 -4.18
CA SER A 784 12.18 -16.16 -3.44
C SER A 784 12.37 -16.07 -1.94
N ASN A 785 11.37 -15.96 -1.23
CA ASN A 785 11.49 -16.22 0.19
C ASN A 785 10.88 -17.60 0.52
N ALA A 786 11.64 -18.46 1.17
CA ALA A 786 11.11 -19.73 1.66
C ALA A 786 10.28 -19.52 2.95
N SER A 787 10.21 -18.32 3.47
CA SER A 787 9.32 -17.99 4.57
C SER A 787 7.87 -17.83 4.07
N VAL A 788 6.94 -18.10 4.94
CA VAL A 788 5.51 -18.08 4.62
C VAL A 788 4.76 -17.51 5.81
N LEU A 789 3.97 -16.47 5.59
CA LEU A 789 3.15 -15.90 6.63
C LEU A 789 1.83 -16.68 6.74
N PRO A 790 1.55 -17.34 7.88
CA PRO A 790 0.24 -17.93 8.12
C PRO A 790 -0.82 -16.84 8.14
N GLY A 791 -1.88 -17.01 7.39
CA GLY A 791 -2.99 -16.05 7.39
C GLY A 791 -3.72 -16.02 8.75
N VAL A 792 -4.29 -14.87 9.05
CA VAL A 792 -5.00 -14.62 10.31
C VAL A 792 -6.19 -15.57 10.47
N GLY A 793 -6.34 -16.19 11.64
CA GLY A 793 -7.48 -17.03 11.97
C GLY A 793 -8.79 -16.25 12.02
N ARG A 794 -9.86 -16.88 12.53
CA ARG A 794 -11.14 -16.18 12.69
C ARG A 794 -11.00 -15.04 13.70
N GLU A 795 -11.43 -13.84 13.27
CA GLU A 795 -11.50 -12.66 14.11
C GLU A 795 -12.95 -12.23 14.32
N LEU A 796 -13.22 -11.77 15.52
CA LEU A 796 -14.50 -11.22 15.93
C LEU A 796 -14.25 -9.77 16.35
N GLN A 797 -15.07 -8.85 15.89
CA GLN A 797 -14.98 -7.45 16.27
C GLN A 797 -16.35 -6.92 16.70
N PHE A 798 -16.33 -6.07 17.69
CA PHE A 798 -17.47 -5.28 18.14
C PHE A 798 -17.08 -3.80 18.11
N LYS A 799 -17.82 -3.01 17.33
CA LYS A 799 -17.65 -1.55 17.21
C LYS A 799 -18.89 -0.86 17.75
N LEU A 800 -18.71 0.06 18.65
CA LEU A 800 -19.77 0.95 19.13
C LEU A 800 -19.46 2.36 18.63
N SER A 801 -20.37 2.95 17.89
CA SER A 801 -20.21 4.30 17.36
C SER A 801 -21.42 5.17 17.70
N LYS A 802 -21.19 6.46 17.83
CA LYS A 802 -22.23 7.47 18.06
C LYS A 802 -21.95 8.68 17.20
N GLN A 803 -22.97 9.05 16.42
CA GLN A 803 -22.99 10.33 15.68
C GLN A 803 -23.56 11.45 16.54
N PHE A 804 -23.10 12.67 16.32
CA PHE A 804 -23.52 13.88 17.02
C PHE A 804 -23.47 15.11 16.10
#